data_aa5725d9ff355924e6ecb4d3e30ef929
#
_entry.id   aa5725d9ff355924e6ecb4d3e30ef929
#
_cell.length_a   1.000
_cell.length_b   1.000
_cell.length_c   1.000
_cell.angle_alpha   90.00
_cell.angle_beta   90.00
_cell.angle_gamma   90.00
#
_symmetry.space_group_name_H-M   'P 1'
#
loop_
_entity.id
_entity.type
_entity.pdbx_description
1 polymer ?
#
loop_
_entity_poly.entity_id
_entity_poly.type
_entity_poly.pdbx_seq_one_letter_code
_entity_poly.pdbx_strand_id
1 'polypeptide(L)'
;MVESGIQNPDNNSLHVLLIACDYYLPNNLPQEGQYPNLGGCVRDITHVENFLKQKMSIPEENIIKLTSSIDNDGNGPLESQEKLPTYSNIINAFTTLTEKAQKGDQVYIHYSGHGGRTPTHIPKIKGINGLDETLVPIDIGNASTRYVRDTEIAKLIERMLEKGLVVTMVLDSCHSGGATRGKGGAVARGINIIDTTQRPQDSMVASIEELENTWKNLDKSSHTTADDNYTKSMGNARSLQVGSSGWLPQIKGYVLLAACRPSESAYEYSFEGNERNGALTYWLLKSLSMLDRETTFKQLHDRIIAKIHSQFPLQTPMLEGDGNRKVFGFNFANIVYAVNVMQVDLNKKRILLNTGQVHGIRKGAKFAIYPTGLTDFSKVEKRLAIVEIDERGSTNSWGKIITDFNKGVIEAGAQAVLIDPVDLNLKKRINLVGTNSDLDSSTKKRYREAIDFVKEKILEISKESFLELTTPESNNADFQVAINEKGEYEIWDPAGQPIPNLNPPLMIDDQNSVSILIQRLVHLSKYMNIQQIDNLDAASPLARKLVVELFGVSKDYDPADRPDLLPLESQGNLKIVKVGQKMVLRIKNNLPKASNQVLNVAILALQSDWAVNQIYPTNPGENFIPIDPEGEEFFPIEAALPENYESGKDILKVFATIDQTSFRSLELPVLDQQQPITTYKKEITRGGGG
;
A
#
# COMPACT_ATOMS: atom_id res chain seq x y z
N MET A 1 34.24 1.87 12.00
CA MET A 1 33.99 0.80 12.96
C MET A 1 33.14 1.33 14.08
N VAL A 2 31.87 1.09 14.05
CA VAL A 2 31.00 0.93 15.24
C VAL A 2 29.97 -0.10 14.83
N GLU A 3 30.21 -1.33 15.24
CA GLU A 3 29.24 -2.40 15.22
C GLU A 3 28.22 -2.13 16.35
N SER A 4 27.14 -1.47 16.02
CA SER A 4 25.96 -1.46 16.90
C SER A 4 24.98 -2.47 16.35
N GLY A 5 25.02 -3.68 16.87
CA GLY A 5 23.97 -4.68 16.68
C GLY A 5 22.61 -4.03 16.99
N ILE A 6 21.58 -4.45 16.26
CA ILE A 6 20.20 -4.05 16.51
C ILE A 6 19.80 -4.66 17.86
N GLN A 7 20.05 -3.96 18.96
CA GLN A 7 19.52 -4.37 20.28
C GLN A 7 18.06 -3.96 20.36
N ASN A 8 17.21 -4.91 20.72
CA ASN A 8 15.79 -4.70 20.99
C ASN A 8 15.65 -3.91 22.32
N PRO A 9 15.10 -2.70 22.33
CA PRO A 9 15.05 -1.85 23.53
C PRO A 9 14.09 -2.37 24.62
N ASP A 10 13.18 -3.31 24.28
CA ASP A 10 12.08 -3.73 25.15
C ASP A 10 12.25 -5.13 25.77
N ASN A 11 13.44 -5.72 25.72
CA ASN A 11 13.74 -7.04 26.29
C ASN A 11 12.90 -8.22 25.74
N ASN A 12 12.17 -8.02 24.61
CA ASN A 12 11.32 -9.04 23.99
C ASN A 12 12.14 -9.89 23.01
N SER A 13 11.89 -11.18 23.01
CA SER A 13 12.60 -12.14 22.17
C SER A 13 12.04 -12.18 20.74
N LEU A 14 12.89 -12.50 19.77
CA LEU A 14 12.47 -12.88 18.42
C LEU A 14 12.57 -14.41 18.27
N HIS A 15 11.44 -15.04 17.98
CA HIS A 15 11.32 -16.47 17.68
C HIS A 15 11.17 -16.66 16.17
N VAL A 16 11.84 -17.66 15.61
CA VAL A 16 12.02 -17.78 14.17
C VAL A 16 11.63 -19.19 13.69
N LEU A 17 10.82 -19.29 12.65
CA LEU A 17 10.53 -20.51 11.91
C LEU A 17 10.95 -20.36 10.45
N LEU A 18 11.90 -21.17 10.02
CA LEU A 18 12.45 -21.18 8.68
C LEU A 18 12.12 -22.49 7.98
N ILE A 19 11.44 -22.42 6.83
CA ILE A 19 11.01 -23.61 6.08
C ILE A 19 11.47 -23.49 4.64
N ALA A 20 12.16 -24.52 4.11
CA ALA A 20 12.55 -24.55 2.71
C ALA A 20 12.49 -25.94 2.08
N CYS A 21 12.03 -25.99 0.83
CA CYS A 21 11.97 -27.21 0.03
C CYS A 21 12.71 -27.02 -1.30
N ASP A 22 13.92 -27.60 -1.43
CA ASP A 22 14.60 -27.81 -2.73
C ASP A 22 14.23 -29.19 -3.30
N TYR A 23 14.19 -30.22 -2.46
CA TYR A 23 13.82 -31.56 -2.86
C TYR A 23 12.37 -31.89 -2.49
N TYR A 24 11.63 -32.44 -3.46
CA TYR A 24 10.28 -32.98 -3.28
C TYR A 24 10.33 -34.48 -3.54
N LEU A 25 9.73 -35.29 -2.65
CA LEU A 25 9.58 -36.72 -2.88
C LEU A 25 8.80 -36.96 -4.17
N PRO A 26 8.99 -38.10 -4.86
CA PRO A 26 8.30 -38.39 -6.11
C PRO A 26 6.81 -38.11 -5.99
N ASN A 27 6.30 -37.26 -6.87
CA ASN A 27 4.92 -36.81 -6.82
C ASN A 27 4.32 -36.79 -8.24
N ASN A 28 3.12 -37.35 -8.36
CA ASN A 28 2.34 -37.31 -9.59
C ASN A 28 0.95 -36.76 -9.24
N LEU A 29 0.62 -35.64 -9.82
CA LEU A 29 -0.66 -34.96 -9.63
C LEU A 29 -1.58 -35.25 -10.81
N PRO A 30 -2.91 -35.00 -10.69
CA PRO A 30 -3.81 -35.05 -11.82
C PRO A 30 -3.30 -34.19 -13.01
N GLN A 31 -3.73 -34.55 -14.23
CA GLN A 31 -3.32 -33.84 -15.47
C GLN A 31 -1.81 -33.87 -15.75
N GLU A 32 -1.11 -34.95 -15.35
CA GLU A 32 0.34 -35.11 -15.53
C GLU A 32 1.18 -34.01 -14.84
N GLY A 33 0.61 -33.38 -13.81
CA GLY A 33 1.30 -32.35 -13.02
C GLY A 33 2.30 -32.96 -12.06
N GLN A 34 3.35 -32.21 -11.75
CA GLN A 34 4.25 -32.51 -10.65
C GLN A 34 4.90 -31.26 -10.10
N TYR A 35 5.32 -31.28 -8.84
CA TYR A 35 6.20 -30.29 -8.25
C TYR A 35 7.64 -30.70 -8.52
N PRO A 36 8.36 -30.01 -9.42
CA PRO A 36 9.77 -30.31 -9.69
C PRO A 36 10.65 -29.85 -8.52
N ASN A 37 11.84 -30.43 -8.42
CA ASN A 37 12.85 -29.94 -7.48
C ASN A 37 13.24 -28.50 -7.83
N LEU A 38 13.52 -27.70 -6.78
CA LEU A 38 14.03 -26.33 -6.84
C LEU A 38 15.53 -26.32 -6.46
N GLY A 39 16.16 -25.17 -6.48
CA GLY A 39 17.60 -25.11 -6.21
C GLY A 39 18.05 -23.87 -5.46
N GLY A 40 17.12 -23.04 -4.99
CA GLY A 40 17.40 -21.79 -4.29
C GLY A 40 16.75 -21.65 -2.92
N CYS A 41 15.84 -22.54 -2.55
CA CYS A 41 15.00 -22.34 -1.36
C CYS A 41 15.79 -22.56 -0.05
N VAL A 42 16.56 -23.64 0.03
CA VAL A 42 17.40 -23.92 1.22
C VAL A 42 18.50 -22.88 1.36
N ARG A 43 19.02 -22.35 0.25
CA ARG A 43 19.98 -21.24 0.26
C ARG A 43 19.33 -19.96 0.78
N ASP A 44 18.13 -19.62 0.35
CA ASP A 44 17.38 -18.47 0.85
C ASP A 44 17.31 -18.50 2.37
N ILE A 45 16.83 -19.63 2.92
CA ILE A 45 16.68 -19.80 4.36
C ILE A 45 18.02 -19.78 5.10
N THR A 46 19.08 -20.30 4.49
CA THR A 46 20.43 -20.24 5.06
C THR A 46 20.94 -18.79 5.12
N HIS A 47 20.66 -17.99 4.09
CA HIS A 47 21.03 -16.57 4.10
C HIS A 47 20.19 -15.78 5.11
N VAL A 48 18.89 -16.07 5.25
CA VAL A 48 18.02 -15.47 6.27
C VAL A 48 18.52 -15.82 7.68
N GLU A 49 18.82 -17.09 7.95
CA GLU A 49 19.37 -17.55 9.24
C GLU A 49 20.69 -16.82 9.57
N ASN A 50 21.61 -16.74 8.61
CA ASN A 50 22.87 -16.03 8.79
C ASN A 50 22.66 -14.54 9.09
N PHE A 51 21.73 -13.89 8.37
CA PHE A 51 21.38 -12.50 8.63
C PHE A 51 20.85 -12.31 10.06
N LEU A 52 19.91 -13.14 10.50
CA LEU A 52 19.31 -13.06 11.83
C LEU A 52 20.34 -13.30 12.94
N LYS A 53 21.23 -14.31 12.78
CA LYS A 53 22.29 -14.59 13.74
C LYS A 53 23.37 -13.50 13.78
N GLN A 54 23.85 -13.02 12.62
CA GLN A 54 24.98 -12.10 12.55
C GLN A 54 24.60 -10.64 12.75
N LYS A 55 23.43 -10.20 12.25
CA LYS A 55 23.02 -8.80 12.29
C LYS A 55 22.06 -8.48 13.45
N MET A 56 21.27 -9.46 13.87
CA MET A 56 20.29 -9.30 14.95
C MET A 56 20.64 -10.06 16.21
N SER A 57 21.73 -10.85 16.21
CA SER A 57 22.19 -11.63 17.36
C SER A 57 21.14 -12.59 17.91
N ILE A 58 20.33 -13.19 17.04
CA ILE A 58 19.29 -14.15 17.45
C ILE A 58 19.94 -15.45 17.87
N PRO A 59 19.64 -15.96 19.09
CA PRO A 59 20.16 -17.22 19.58
C PRO A 59 19.65 -18.42 18.75
N GLU A 60 20.48 -19.44 18.59
CA GLU A 60 20.13 -20.64 17.81
C GLU A 60 18.91 -21.37 18.36
N GLU A 61 18.76 -21.41 19.69
CA GLU A 61 17.61 -22.02 20.35
C GLU A 61 16.28 -21.33 20.06
N ASN A 62 16.30 -20.10 19.52
CA ASN A 62 15.10 -19.38 19.08
C ASN A 62 14.77 -19.63 17.59
N ILE A 63 15.56 -20.45 16.90
CA ILE A 63 15.35 -20.73 15.48
C ILE A 63 14.94 -22.20 15.30
N ILE A 64 13.76 -22.42 14.74
CA ILE A 64 13.30 -23.74 14.26
C ILE A 64 13.51 -23.74 12.75
N LYS A 65 14.20 -24.76 12.23
CA LYS A 65 14.52 -24.88 10.81
C LYS A 65 14.09 -26.24 10.27
N LEU A 66 13.26 -26.21 9.21
CA LEU A 66 12.81 -27.39 8.46
C LEU A 66 13.24 -27.22 7.00
N THR A 67 14.08 -28.11 6.50
CA THR A 67 14.64 -28.02 5.15
C THR A 67 14.65 -29.36 4.45
N SER A 68 14.64 -29.35 3.11
CA SER A 68 14.92 -30.51 2.29
C SER A 68 15.90 -30.14 1.18
N SER A 69 17.18 -30.39 1.44
CA SER A 69 18.23 -30.14 0.49
C SER A 69 18.34 -31.31 -0.53
N ILE A 70 18.86 -31.02 -1.70
CA ILE A 70 19.16 -32.09 -2.69
C ILE A 70 20.53 -32.68 -2.36
N ASP A 71 20.62 -34.02 -2.25
CA ASP A 71 21.90 -34.69 -2.09
C ASP A 71 22.76 -34.62 -3.38
N ASN A 72 24.05 -35.01 -3.27
CA ASN A 72 24.98 -34.92 -4.39
C ASN A 72 24.59 -35.80 -5.58
N ASP A 73 23.79 -36.84 -5.34
CA ASP A 73 23.35 -37.81 -6.34
C ASP A 73 21.95 -37.48 -6.87
N GLY A 74 21.26 -36.46 -6.30
CA GLY A 74 19.92 -36.05 -6.65
C GLY A 74 18.79 -36.99 -6.22
N ASN A 75 19.10 -37.93 -5.30
CA ASN A 75 18.22 -39.05 -4.96
C ASN A 75 17.38 -38.86 -3.68
N GLY A 76 17.65 -37.82 -2.88
CA GLY A 76 16.94 -37.65 -1.62
C GLY A 76 17.32 -36.38 -0.87
N PRO A 77 16.61 -36.10 0.24
CA PRO A 77 17.00 -35.02 1.12
C PRO A 77 18.18 -35.40 1.99
N LEU A 78 19.02 -34.42 2.34
CA LEU A 78 20.16 -34.61 3.25
C LEU A 78 19.76 -34.64 4.73
N GLU A 79 18.59 -34.08 5.06
CA GLU A 79 18.13 -33.89 6.41
C GLU A 79 17.52 -35.17 7.00
N SER A 80 17.60 -35.27 8.33
CA SER A 80 16.92 -36.32 9.10
C SER A 80 15.40 -36.10 9.11
N GLN A 81 14.61 -37.15 9.31
CA GLN A 81 13.15 -37.17 9.16
C GLN A 81 12.46 -36.09 9.98
N GLU A 82 12.93 -35.78 11.18
CA GLU A 82 12.36 -34.75 12.06
C GLU A 82 12.65 -33.34 11.61
N LYS A 83 13.60 -33.12 10.68
CA LYS A 83 13.96 -31.81 10.11
C LYS A 83 13.37 -31.59 8.73
N LEU A 84 12.71 -32.60 8.15
CA LEU A 84 12.06 -32.47 6.86
C LEU A 84 10.80 -31.62 6.95
N PRO A 85 10.51 -30.77 5.97
CA PRO A 85 9.30 -29.97 5.90
C PRO A 85 8.08 -30.80 5.44
N THR A 86 7.74 -31.85 6.21
CA THR A 86 6.50 -32.60 6.06
C THR A 86 5.32 -31.78 6.62
N TYR A 87 4.08 -32.09 6.20
CA TYR A 87 2.90 -31.44 6.77
C TYR A 87 2.92 -31.46 8.30
N SER A 88 3.16 -32.62 8.91
CA SER A 88 3.13 -32.77 10.37
C SER A 88 4.24 -31.97 11.06
N ASN A 89 5.46 -31.99 10.51
CA ASN A 89 6.58 -31.24 11.08
C ASN A 89 6.35 -29.73 10.99
N ILE A 90 5.78 -29.25 9.88
CA ILE A 90 5.44 -27.83 9.71
C ILE A 90 4.43 -27.41 10.79
N ILE A 91 3.31 -28.13 10.95
CA ILE A 91 2.28 -27.78 11.94
C ILE A 91 2.84 -27.83 13.36
N ASN A 92 3.62 -28.87 13.69
CA ASN A 92 4.29 -29.01 14.99
C ASN A 92 5.26 -27.86 15.27
N ALA A 93 6.03 -27.40 14.24
CA ALA A 93 6.93 -26.27 14.37
C ALA A 93 6.21 -24.96 14.69
N PHE A 94 5.09 -24.68 14.01
CA PHE A 94 4.23 -23.53 14.33
C PHE A 94 3.71 -23.59 15.76
N THR A 95 3.24 -24.77 16.19
CA THR A 95 2.70 -24.96 17.55
C THR A 95 3.81 -24.77 18.61
N THR A 96 4.96 -25.44 18.44
CA THR A 96 6.11 -25.33 19.36
C THR A 96 6.60 -23.89 19.47
N LEU A 97 6.69 -23.15 18.35
CA LEU A 97 7.11 -21.77 18.35
C LEU A 97 6.10 -20.89 19.09
N THR A 98 4.79 -21.11 18.85
CA THR A 98 3.72 -20.38 19.53
C THR A 98 3.73 -20.65 21.04
N GLU A 99 3.96 -21.89 21.45
CA GLU A 99 4.03 -22.26 22.87
C GLU A 99 5.22 -21.64 23.59
N LYS A 100 6.39 -21.63 22.93
CA LYS A 100 7.65 -21.10 23.48
C LYS A 100 7.62 -19.58 23.66
N ALA A 101 7.11 -18.84 22.67
CA ALA A 101 7.07 -17.38 22.70
C ALA A 101 6.17 -16.85 23.82
N GLN A 102 6.56 -15.73 24.44
CA GLN A 102 5.79 -15.06 25.49
C GLN A 102 5.02 -13.87 24.92
N LYS A 103 3.97 -13.41 25.63
CA LYS A 103 3.24 -12.20 25.24
C LYS A 103 4.20 -11.02 25.03
N GLY A 104 4.06 -10.35 23.90
CA GLY A 104 4.92 -9.25 23.47
C GLY A 104 6.15 -9.70 22.67
N ASP A 105 6.47 -11.00 22.58
CA ASP A 105 7.55 -11.47 21.73
C ASP A 105 7.23 -11.31 20.23
N GLN A 106 8.26 -11.22 19.42
CA GLN A 106 8.17 -11.22 17.97
C GLN A 106 8.30 -12.63 17.41
N VAL A 107 7.56 -12.89 16.35
CA VAL A 107 7.62 -14.14 15.59
C VAL A 107 7.93 -13.79 14.11
N TYR A 108 8.97 -14.43 13.58
CA TYR A 108 9.32 -14.34 12.16
C TYR A 108 9.23 -15.71 11.51
N ILE A 109 8.40 -15.82 10.49
CA ILE A 109 8.18 -17.06 9.74
C ILE A 109 8.61 -16.82 8.30
N HIS A 110 9.44 -17.69 7.74
CA HIS A 110 9.85 -17.59 6.34
C HIS A 110 9.72 -18.96 5.66
N TYR A 111 8.92 -18.99 4.62
CA TYR A 111 8.76 -20.13 3.74
C TYR A 111 9.36 -19.84 2.38
N SER A 112 10.15 -20.76 1.85
CA SER A 112 10.72 -20.75 0.51
C SER A 112 10.52 -22.12 -0.15
N GLY A 113 9.68 -22.18 -1.20
CA GLY A 113 9.29 -23.45 -1.82
C GLY A 113 8.16 -23.28 -2.83
N HIS A 114 7.58 -24.41 -3.27
CA HIS A 114 6.38 -24.36 -4.10
C HIS A 114 5.13 -23.93 -3.32
N GLY A 115 4.30 -23.11 -3.94
CA GLY A 115 2.90 -22.95 -3.59
C GLY A 115 2.01 -23.79 -4.52
N GLY A 116 0.81 -24.10 -4.07
CA GLY A 116 -0.16 -24.90 -4.80
C GLY A 116 -1.59 -24.45 -4.57
N ARG A 117 -2.52 -25.05 -5.30
CA ARG A 117 -3.97 -24.86 -5.17
C ARG A 117 -4.69 -26.18 -5.10
N THR A 118 -5.69 -26.25 -4.23
CA THR A 118 -6.57 -27.42 -4.09
C THR A 118 -7.99 -26.96 -3.80
N PRO A 119 -9.05 -27.76 -4.10
CA PRO A 119 -10.41 -27.40 -3.71
C PRO A 119 -10.51 -27.11 -2.22
N THR A 120 -11.26 -26.06 -1.89
CA THR A 120 -11.38 -25.61 -0.49
C THR A 120 -12.09 -26.65 0.39
N HIS A 121 -11.67 -26.75 1.64
CA HIS A 121 -12.38 -27.55 2.64
C HIS A 121 -13.40 -26.73 3.45
N ILE A 122 -13.53 -25.42 3.17
CA ILE A 122 -14.55 -24.52 3.74
C ILE A 122 -15.48 -23.91 2.67
N PRO A 123 -16.19 -24.74 1.89
CA PRO A 123 -16.96 -24.27 0.74
C PRO A 123 -18.13 -23.34 1.11
N LYS A 124 -18.59 -23.35 2.35
CA LYS A 124 -19.58 -22.39 2.84
C LYS A 124 -19.07 -20.96 2.82
N ILE A 125 -17.75 -20.77 2.92
CA ILE A 125 -17.10 -19.46 2.98
C ILE A 125 -16.52 -19.05 1.63
N LYS A 126 -15.68 -19.93 1.06
CA LYS A 126 -14.99 -19.65 -0.21
C LYS A 126 -15.80 -20.01 -1.46
N GLY A 127 -17.03 -20.53 -1.28
CA GLY A 127 -17.87 -20.99 -2.36
C GLY A 127 -17.59 -22.44 -2.79
N ILE A 128 -18.56 -23.07 -3.49
CA ILE A 128 -18.50 -24.50 -3.87
C ILE A 128 -17.34 -24.81 -4.83
N ASN A 129 -16.89 -23.82 -5.61
CA ASN A 129 -15.73 -23.92 -6.51
C ASN A 129 -14.52 -23.16 -5.95
N GLY A 130 -14.56 -22.79 -4.67
CA GLY A 130 -13.48 -22.07 -4.00
C GLY A 130 -12.21 -22.92 -3.92
N LEU A 131 -11.07 -22.26 -3.91
CA LEU A 131 -9.76 -22.87 -3.80
C LEU A 131 -9.08 -22.43 -2.49
N ASP A 132 -8.30 -23.32 -1.92
CA ASP A 132 -7.33 -22.99 -0.88
C ASP A 132 -5.97 -22.84 -1.51
N GLU A 133 -5.30 -21.73 -1.18
CA GLU A 133 -3.89 -21.53 -1.45
C GLU A 133 -3.07 -22.33 -0.44
N THR A 134 -1.93 -22.90 -0.86
CA THR A 134 -1.25 -23.89 -0.02
C THR A 134 0.26 -23.78 -0.08
N LEU A 135 0.94 -24.05 1.05
CA LEU A 135 2.33 -24.43 1.05
C LEU A 135 2.44 -25.91 0.72
N VAL A 136 3.43 -26.27 -0.07
CA VAL A 136 3.62 -27.65 -0.54
C VAL A 136 4.67 -28.37 0.33
N PRO A 137 4.26 -29.36 1.16
CA PRO A 137 5.20 -30.16 1.93
C PRO A 137 6.00 -31.11 1.04
N ILE A 138 7.19 -31.53 1.52
CA ILE A 138 8.07 -32.47 0.78
C ILE A 138 7.36 -33.78 0.40
N ASP A 139 6.44 -34.26 1.22
CA ASP A 139 5.77 -35.56 1.13
C ASP A 139 4.44 -35.53 0.35
N ILE A 140 4.16 -34.46 -0.36
CA ILE A 140 2.88 -34.22 -1.07
C ILE A 140 2.54 -35.30 -2.12
N GLY A 141 3.53 -36.05 -2.62
CA GLY A 141 3.32 -37.18 -3.53
C GLY A 141 2.51 -38.31 -2.92
N ASN A 142 2.43 -38.42 -1.60
CA ASN A 142 1.60 -39.40 -0.92
C ASN A 142 0.18 -38.86 -0.72
N ALA A 143 -0.83 -39.52 -1.30
CA ALA A 143 -2.22 -39.10 -1.19
C ALA A 143 -2.78 -39.11 0.25
N SER A 144 -2.12 -39.79 1.21
CA SER A 144 -2.52 -39.75 2.62
C SER A 144 -2.00 -38.53 3.37
N THR A 145 -1.13 -37.74 2.77
CA THR A 145 -0.65 -36.46 3.33
C THR A 145 -1.53 -35.29 2.92
N ARG A 146 -1.26 -34.10 3.45
CA ARG A 146 -2.06 -32.89 3.28
C ARG A 146 -1.17 -31.75 2.81
N TYR A 147 -1.78 -30.74 2.17
CA TYR A 147 -1.20 -29.41 2.04
C TYR A 147 -1.32 -28.66 3.35
N VAL A 148 -0.41 -27.70 3.58
CA VAL A 148 -0.62 -26.66 4.60
C VAL A 148 -1.46 -25.55 3.96
N ARG A 149 -2.72 -25.48 4.33
CA ARG A 149 -3.71 -24.59 3.69
C ARG A 149 -3.68 -23.19 4.28
N ASP A 150 -4.04 -22.21 3.51
CA ASP A 150 -4.22 -20.81 3.94
C ASP A 150 -5.16 -20.69 5.14
N THR A 151 -6.23 -21.46 5.19
CA THR A 151 -7.17 -21.54 6.32
C THR A 151 -6.51 -22.06 7.60
N GLU A 152 -5.58 -22.99 7.50
CA GLU A 152 -4.79 -23.48 8.64
C GLU A 152 -3.75 -22.45 9.08
N ILE A 153 -3.08 -21.78 8.12
CA ILE A 153 -2.15 -20.68 8.40
C ILE A 153 -2.88 -19.56 9.12
N ALA A 154 -4.09 -19.19 8.66
CA ALA A 154 -4.92 -18.20 9.31
C ALA A 154 -5.18 -18.54 10.79
N LYS A 155 -5.55 -19.79 11.08
CA LYS A 155 -5.78 -20.27 12.47
C LYS A 155 -4.51 -20.23 13.32
N LEU A 156 -3.37 -20.62 12.76
CA LEU A 156 -2.08 -20.60 13.45
C LEU A 156 -1.66 -19.16 13.80
N ILE A 157 -1.86 -18.22 12.87
CA ILE A 157 -1.60 -16.80 13.11
C ILE A 157 -2.58 -16.23 14.14
N GLU A 158 -3.88 -16.54 14.06
CA GLU A 158 -4.88 -16.14 15.05
C GLU A 158 -4.43 -16.51 16.47
N ARG A 159 -3.99 -17.76 16.70
CA ARG A 159 -3.46 -18.20 18.02
C ARG A 159 -2.26 -17.40 18.50
N MET A 160 -1.36 -17.02 17.58
CA MET A 160 -0.23 -16.15 17.89
C MET A 160 -0.68 -14.76 18.31
N LEU A 161 -1.63 -14.17 17.57
CA LEU A 161 -2.20 -12.85 17.85
C LEU A 161 -2.98 -12.85 19.19
N GLU A 162 -3.79 -13.87 19.46
CA GLU A 162 -4.50 -14.04 20.74
C GLU A 162 -3.54 -14.14 21.93
N LYS A 163 -2.37 -14.75 21.73
CA LYS A 163 -1.30 -14.77 22.73
C LYS A 163 -0.60 -13.43 22.89
N GLY A 164 -0.88 -12.46 22.01
CA GLY A 164 -0.26 -11.12 22.01
C GLY A 164 1.13 -11.09 21.40
N LEU A 165 1.42 -11.99 20.45
CA LEU A 165 2.68 -12.02 19.70
C LEU A 165 2.62 -11.06 18.50
N VAL A 166 3.77 -10.53 18.09
CA VAL A 166 3.91 -9.65 16.93
C VAL A 166 4.44 -10.45 15.74
N VAL A 167 3.57 -10.76 14.79
CA VAL A 167 3.87 -11.72 13.73
C VAL A 167 4.36 -11.04 12.45
N THR A 168 5.42 -11.60 11.85
CA THR A 168 5.88 -11.29 10.48
C THR A 168 6.05 -12.59 9.72
N MET A 169 5.39 -12.71 8.57
CA MET A 169 5.46 -13.88 7.69
C MET A 169 5.96 -13.48 6.30
N VAL A 170 6.86 -14.26 5.75
CA VAL A 170 7.40 -14.09 4.39
C VAL A 170 7.17 -15.38 3.62
N LEU A 171 6.51 -15.27 2.46
CA LEU A 171 6.19 -16.39 1.58
C LEU A 171 6.86 -16.19 0.22
N ASP A 172 7.99 -16.83 0.01
CA ASP A 172 8.68 -16.82 -1.29
C ASP A 172 8.26 -18.05 -2.12
N SER A 173 7.00 -18.00 -2.55
CA SER A 173 6.30 -19.03 -3.30
C SER A 173 5.22 -18.41 -4.19
N CYS A 174 4.69 -19.18 -5.14
CA CYS A 174 3.49 -18.77 -5.92
C CYS A 174 2.51 -19.94 -6.08
N HIS A 175 1.24 -19.59 -6.29
CA HIS A 175 0.14 -20.55 -6.48
C HIS A 175 -0.06 -20.91 -7.94
N SER A 176 0.37 -20.06 -8.86
CA SER A 176 0.22 -20.22 -10.30
C SER A 176 1.59 -20.16 -10.95
N GLY A 177 2.20 -21.30 -11.20
CA GLY A 177 3.42 -21.39 -11.98
C GLY A 177 3.09 -21.59 -13.45
N GLY A 178 3.37 -20.62 -14.32
CA GLY A 178 3.36 -20.84 -15.76
C GLY A 178 4.47 -21.84 -16.15
N ALA A 179 4.21 -22.74 -17.07
CA ALA A 179 5.19 -23.67 -17.65
C ALA A 179 6.31 -22.96 -18.44
N THR A 180 6.31 -21.65 -18.50
CA THR A 180 7.32 -20.85 -19.19
C THR A 180 8.54 -20.66 -18.28
N ARG A 181 9.66 -21.28 -18.65
CA ARG A 181 10.98 -20.85 -18.17
C ARG A 181 11.10 -19.37 -18.43
N GLY A 182 11.20 -18.57 -17.36
CA GLY A 182 11.41 -17.13 -17.48
C GLY A 182 12.64 -16.81 -18.34
N LYS A 183 12.69 -15.62 -18.92
CA LYS A 183 13.87 -15.16 -19.66
C LYS A 183 15.12 -15.35 -18.80
N GLY A 184 16.18 -15.98 -19.34
CA GLY A 184 17.47 -16.09 -18.67
C GLY A 184 17.61 -17.22 -17.63
N GLY A 185 16.79 -18.28 -17.67
CA GLY A 185 16.94 -19.45 -16.78
C GLY A 185 16.22 -19.32 -15.43
N ALA A 186 15.33 -18.36 -15.24
CA ALA A 186 14.46 -18.28 -14.07
C ALA A 186 13.49 -19.48 -14.00
N VAL A 187 13.23 -19.99 -12.79
CA VAL A 187 12.33 -21.12 -12.51
C VAL A 187 11.19 -20.64 -11.61
N ALA A 188 9.96 -20.99 -11.95
CA ALA A 188 8.79 -20.62 -11.15
C ALA A 188 8.67 -21.52 -9.90
N ARG A 189 8.23 -20.92 -8.77
CA ARG A 189 8.00 -21.59 -7.48
C ARG A 189 6.55 -22.00 -7.27
N GLY A 190 5.91 -22.55 -8.29
CA GLY A 190 4.56 -23.08 -8.28
C GLY A 190 4.22 -23.73 -9.59
N ILE A 191 3.04 -24.35 -9.67
CA ILE A 191 2.52 -25.00 -10.86
C ILE A 191 1.13 -24.47 -11.19
N ASN A 192 0.78 -24.42 -12.48
CA ASN A 192 -0.54 -23.94 -12.93
C ASN A 192 -1.56 -25.09 -13.01
N ILE A 193 -1.63 -25.90 -11.95
CA ILE A 193 -2.55 -27.03 -11.86
C ILE A 193 -3.24 -26.96 -10.50
N ILE A 194 -4.55 -27.22 -10.50
CA ILE A 194 -5.32 -27.42 -9.27
C ILE A 194 -5.23 -28.90 -8.91
N ASP A 195 -4.62 -29.20 -7.77
CA ASP A 195 -4.55 -30.58 -7.29
C ASP A 195 -5.90 -31.06 -6.76
N THR A 196 -6.56 -31.91 -7.54
CA THR A 196 -7.84 -32.54 -7.19
C THR A 196 -7.67 -33.95 -6.59
N THR A 197 -6.46 -34.34 -6.21
CA THR A 197 -6.19 -35.61 -5.53
C THR A 197 -7.03 -35.72 -4.27
N GLN A 198 -7.71 -36.85 -4.09
CA GLN A 198 -8.46 -37.11 -2.88
C GLN A 198 -7.51 -37.28 -1.70
N ARG A 199 -7.51 -36.30 -0.79
CA ARG A 199 -6.68 -36.24 0.40
C ARG A 199 -7.55 -36.19 1.66
N PRO A 200 -7.02 -36.56 2.85
CA PRO A 200 -7.75 -36.36 4.10
C PRO A 200 -8.22 -34.92 4.25
N GLN A 201 -9.49 -34.76 4.62
CA GLN A 201 -10.12 -33.43 4.76
C GLN A 201 -10.00 -32.85 6.17
N ASP A 202 -9.62 -33.68 7.16
CA ASP A 202 -9.33 -33.24 8.52
C ASP A 202 -8.02 -32.45 8.58
N SER A 203 -7.87 -31.60 9.59
CA SER A 203 -6.70 -30.78 9.84
C SER A 203 -6.08 -31.14 11.20
N MET A 204 -4.75 -31.09 11.29
CA MET A 204 -4.05 -31.18 12.59
C MET A 204 -4.12 -29.87 13.38
N VAL A 205 -4.54 -28.78 12.75
CA VAL A 205 -4.59 -27.45 13.36
C VAL A 205 -5.89 -27.27 14.16
N ALA A 206 -7.04 -27.51 13.56
CA ALA A 206 -8.35 -27.31 14.17
C ALA A 206 -9.44 -28.08 13.44
N SER A 207 -10.65 -28.15 14.00
CA SER A 207 -11.82 -28.65 13.28
C SER A 207 -12.18 -27.74 12.09
N ILE A 208 -12.84 -28.28 11.08
CA ILE A 208 -13.29 -27.50 9.92
C ILE A 208 -14.16 -26.32 10.34
N GLU A 209 -15.06 -26.54 11.31
CA GLU A 209 -15.91 -25.47 11.86
C GLU A 209 -15.08 -24.34 12.52
N GLU A 210 -14.04 -24.69 13.26
CA GLU A 210 -13.13 -23.68 13.84
C GLU A 210 -12.35 -22.93 12.75
N LEU A 211 -11.90 -23.60 11.69
CA LEU A 211 -11.24 -22.96 10.54
C LEU A 211 -12.19 -22.02 9.82
N GLU A 212 -13.45 -22.43 9.59
CA GLU A 212 -14.51 -21.56 9.05
C GLU A 212 -14.71 -20.32 9.94
N ASN A 213 -14.82 -20.51 11.26
CA ASN A 213 -15.02 -19.43 12.22
C ASN A 213 -13.81 -18.49 12.30
N THR A 214 -12.59 -19.02 12.29
CA THR A 214 -11.36 -18.21 12.23
C THR A 214 -11.37 -17.34 10.98
N TRP A 215 -11.60 -17.94 9.80
CA TRP A 215 -11.62 -17.20 8.54
C TRP A 215 -12.64 -16.05 8.57
N LYS A 216 -13.82 -16.27 9.19
CA LYS A 216 -14.84 -15.23 9.40
C LYS A 216 -14.46 -14.17 10.46
N ASN A 217 -13.80 -14.59 11.53
CA ASN A 217 -13.56 -13.74 12.70
C ASN A 217 -12.29 -12.90 12.60
N LEU A 218 -11.31 -13.33 11.80
CA LEU A 218 -10.11 -12.57 11.56
C LEU A 218 -10.44 -11.17 10.97
N ASP A 219 -11.59 -11.04 10.32
CA ASP A 219 -12.13 -9.77 9.86
C ASP A 219 -12.73 -8.91 10.99
N LYS A 220 -13.18 -9.52 12.10
CA LYS A 220 -13.85 -8.81 13.21
C LYS A 220 -12.89 -8.24 14.27
N SER A 221 -11.69 -8.78 14.41
CA SER A 221 -10.74 -8.43 15.49
C SER A 221 -10.04 -7.08 15.31
N SER A 222 -10.34 -6.34 14.25
CA SER A 222 -9.76 -5.01 13.99
C SER A 222 -10.26 -3.88 14.92
N HIS A 223 -11.03 -4.18 15.98
CA HIS A 223 -11.81 -3.19 16.73
C HIS A 223 -11.26 -2.77 18.12
N THR A 224 -10.10 -3.24 18.54
CA THR A 224 -9.60 -2.91 19.89
C THR A 224 -8.14 -2.53 19.93
N THR A 225 -7.76 -1.34 19.49
CA THR A 225 -6.60 -0.60 20.01
C THR A 225 -6.73 0.90 19.78
N ALA A 226 -6.16 1.69 20.67
CA ALA A 226 -6.39 3.07 21.04
C ALA A 226 -6.08 4.20 20.03
N ASP A 227 -6.21 3.98 18.73
CA ASP A 227 -6.16 5.05 17.72
C ASP A 227 -7.56 5.28 17.10
N ASP A 228 -8.54 5.39 18.01
CA ASP A 228 -9.98 5.41 17.73
C ASP A 228 -10.49 6.63 16.94
N ASN A 229 -9.69 7.68 16.80
CA ASN A 229 -10.17 8.89 16.12
C ASN A 229 -10.05 8.83 14.59
N TYR A 230 -9.15 8.01 14.05
CA TYR A 230 -8.99 7.85 12.59
C TYR A 230 -9.95 6.80 12.01
N THR A 231 -10.27 5.77 12.79
CA THR A 231 -11.15 4.66 12.35
C THR A 231 -12.63 4.94 12.59
N LYS A 232 -13.00 5.89 13.45
CA LYS A 232 -14.41 6.27 13.70
C LYS A 232 -15.06 7.02 12.54
N SER A 233 -14.28 7.66 11.67
CA SER A 233 -14.81 8.30 10.45
C SER A 233 -14.99 7.33 9.28
N MET A 234 -14.43 6.12 9.37
CA MET A 234 -14.59 5.08 8.36
C MET A 234 -15.44 3.96 8.95
N GLY A 235 -16.69 3.89 8.56
CA GLY A 235 -17.68 2.92 9.05
C GLY A 235 -17.18 1.47 9.06
N ASN A 236 -17.62 0.75 10.07
CA ASN A 236 -17.19 -0.59 10.48
C ASN A 236 -17.72 -1.75 9.61
N ALA A 237 -17.99 -1.55 8.34
CA ALA A 237 -18.52 -2.61 7.48
C ALA A 237 -17.43 -3.13 6.54
N ARG A 238 -16.97 -4.35 6.74
CA ARG A 238 -16.01 -5.04 5.86
C ARG A 238 -16.60 -6.33 5.35
N SER A 239 -16.46 -6.58 4.04
CA SER A 239 -16.64 -7.91 3.45
C SER A 239 -15.49 -8.82 3.88
N LEU A 240 -15.73 -10.12 3.92
CA LEU A 240 -14.70 -11.16 4.03
C LEU A 240 -13.83 -11.11 2.76
N GLN A 241 -12.89 -10.18 2.71
CA GLN A 241 -11.94 -10.09 1.61
C GLN A 241 -10.69 -10.87 1.97
N VAL A 242 -10.33 -11.80 1.09
CA VAL A 242 -8.97 -12.34 1.06
C VAL A 242 -8.06 -11.15 0.76
N GLY A 243 -6.94 -11.05 1.44
CA GLY A 243 -5.94 -10.01 1.17
C GLY A 243 -5.44 -10.05 -0.27
N SER A 244 -4.81 -8.99 -0.70
CA SER A 244 -4.38 -8.81 -2.09
C SER A 244 -3.37 -9.86 -2.60
N SER A 245 -2.71 -10.59 -1.68
CA SER A 245 -1.83 -11.72 -2.02
C SER A 245 -2.58 -13.03 -2.25
N GLY A 246 -3.84 -13.10 -1.86
CA GLY A 246 -4.65 -14.33 -1.90
C GLY A 246 -4.45 -15.29 -0.73
N TRP A 247 -3.51 -15.02 0.18
CA TRP A 247 -3.14 -15.96 1.25
C TRP A 247 -4.02 -15.88 2.49
N LEU A 248 -4.33 -14.69 2.97
CA LEU A 248 -5.00 -14.51 4.25
C LEU A 248 -6.13 -13.49 4.14
N PRO A 249 -7.13 -13.53 5.04
CA PRO A 249 -8.07 -12.43 5.19
C PRO A 249 -7.36 -11.15 5.60
N GLN A 250 -7.92 -9.99 5.22
CA GLN A 250 -7.36 -8.69 5.63
C GLN A 250 -7.47 -8.50 7.15
N ILE A 251 -6.35 -8.50 7.86
CA ILE A 251 -6.29 -8.41 9.33
C ILE A 251 -5.25 -7.40 9.77
N LYS A 252 -5.40 -6.87 10.99
CA LYS A 252 -4.37 -6.11 11.72
C LYS A 252 -3.60 -7.04 12.67
N GLY A 253 -2.41 -6.63 13.08
CA GLY A 253 -1.59 -7.32 14.08
C GLY A 253 -0.50 -8.22 13.50
N TYR A 254 -0.47 -8.42 12.19
CA TYR A 254 0.62 -9.12 11.52
C TYR A 254 1.13 -8.38 10.30
N VAL A 255 2.25 -8.81 9.77
CA VAL A 255 2.76 -8.42 8.44
C VAL A 255 2.98 -9.67 7.61
N LEU A 256 2.45 -9.70 6.40
CA LEU A 256 2.73 -10.70 5.39
C LEU A 256 3.40 -10.06 4.17
N LEU A 257 4.54 -10.61 3.79
CA LEU A 257 5.21 -10.35 2.51
C LEU A 257 5.08 -11.59 1.64
N ALA A 258 4.30 -11.52 0.56
CA ALA A 258 4.17 -12.60 -0.43
C ALA A 258 4.95 -12.26 -1.71
N ALA A 259 5.49 -13.26 -2.38
CA ALA A 259 6.40 -13.06 -3.50
C ALA A 259 5.71 -12.51 -4.76
N CYS A 260 4.43 -12.78 -4.95
CA CYS A 260 3.67 -12.34 -6.12
C CYS A 260 2.17 -12.29 -5.84
N ARG A 261 1.40 -11.74 -6.79
CA ARG A 261 -0.06 -11.82 -6.80
C ARG A 261 -0.54 -13.27 -7.05
N PRO A 262 -1.82 -13.58 -6.72
CA PRO A 262 -2.39 -14.92 -6.93
C PRO A 262 -2.28 -15.44 -8.35
N SER A 263 -2.37 -14.58 -9.36
CA SER A 263 -2.32 -14.94 -10.79
C SER A 263 -0.92 -14.88 -11.40
N GLU A 264 0.09 -14.47 -10.63
CA GLU A 264 1.48 -14.28 -11.09
C GLU A 264 2.38 -15.43 -10.63
N SER A 265 3.60 -15.45 -11.16
CA SER A 265 4.63 -16.41 -10.78
C SER A 265 5.72 -15.74 -9.95
N ALA A 266 6.13 -16.37 -8.84
CA ALA A 266 7.39 -16.06 -8.16
C ALA A 266 8.52 -16.87 -8.77
N TYR A 267 9.68 -16.25 -8.92
CA TYR A 267 10.81 -16.85 -9.59
C TYR A 267 12.01 -17.03 -8.67
N GLU A 268 12.74 -18.15 -8.87
CA GLU A 268 14.11 -18.26 -8.44
C GLU A 268 15.06 -18.01 -9.63
N TYR A 269 16.17 -17.33 -9.36
CA TYR A 269 17.12 -16.87 -10.38
C TYR A 269 18.53 -16.73 -9.80
N SER A 270 19.55 -16.81 -10.67
CA SER A 270 20.94 -16.56 -10.29
C SER A 270 21.25 -15.06 -10.39
N PHE A 271 21.23 -14.35 -9.26
CA PHE A 271 21.38 -12.88 -9.22
C PHE A 271 22.85 -12.44 -9.30
N GLU A 272 23.75 -13.13 -8.61
CA GLU A 272 25.20 -12.84 -8.59
C GLU A 272 25.96 -14.14 -8.78
N GLY A 273 26.37 -14.44 -10.01
CA GLY A 273 27.08 -15.67 -10.34
C GLY A 273 26.16 -16.85 -10.64
N ASN A 274 26.49 -18.05 -10.13
CA ASN A 274 25.74 -19.28 -10.40
C ASN A 274 24.77 -19.69 -9.28
N GLU A 275 24.67 -18.90 -8.23
CA GLU A 275 23.85 -19.24 -7.07
C GLU A 275 22.40 -18.75 -7.24
N ARG A 276 21.45 -19.70 -7.17
CA ARG A 276 20.03 -19.40 -7.26
C ARG A 276 19.47 -18.96 -5.92
N ASN A 277 18.59 -17.95 -5.95
CA ASN A 277 17.80 -17.48 -4.83
C ASN A 277 16.40 -17.13 -5.33
N GLY A 278 15.40 -17.15 -4.45
CA GLY A 278 14.12 -16.55 -4.72
C GLY A 278 14.21 -15.02 -4.82
N ALA A 279 13.50 -14.46 -5.77
CA ALA A 279 13.60 -13.04 -6.04
C ALA A 279 13.15 -12.19 -4.83
N LEU A 280 12.09 -12.60 -4.13
CA LEU A 280 11.66 -11.91 -2.91
C LEU A 280 12.74 -11.96 -1.83
N THR A 281 13.24 -13.15 -1.49
CA THR A 281 14.21 -13.34 -0.40
C THR A 281 15.53 -12.63 -0.68
N TYR A 282 16.02 -12.70 -1.92
CA TYR A 282 17.26 -12.02 -2.32
C TYR A 282 17.14 -10.49 -2.12
N TRP A 283 16.09 -9.87 -2.66
CA TRP A 283 15.91 -8.43 -2.54
C TRP A 283 15.46 -7.96 -1.15
N LEU A 284 14.79 -8.83 -0.38
CA LEU A 284 14.50 -8.59 1.04
C LEU A 284 15.81 -8.44 1.82
N LEU A 285 16.71 -9.41 1.75
CA LEU A 285 17.98 -9.39 2.48
C LEU A 285 18.89 -8.25 2.04
N LYS A 286 19.01 -8.01 0.73
CA LYS A 286 19.77 -6.86 0.20
C LYS A 286 19.20 -5.53 0.68
N SER A 287 17.87 -5.39 0.75
CA SER A 287 17.24 -4.19 1.26
C SER A 287 17.45 -4.02 2.76
N LEU A 288 17.21 -5.07 3.55
CA LEU A 288 17.41 -5.05 5.01
C LEU A 288 18.84 -4.63 5.42
N SER A 289 19.85 -5.01 4.61
CA SER A 289 21.25 -4.65 4.90
C SER A 289 21.57 -3.15 4.70
N MET A 290 20.69 -2.39 4.06
CA MET A 290 20.87 -0.98 3.70
C MET A 290 19.95 -0.02 4.46
N LEU A 291 18.97 -0.53 5.21
CA LEU A 291 17.94 0.28 5.85
C LEU A 291 18.33 0.66 7.28
N ASP A 292 17.77 1.78 7.74
CA ASP A 292 17.90 2.23 9.11
C ASP A 292 16.80 1.64 10.01
N ARG A 293 16.90 1.90 11.33
CA ARG A 293 15.97 1.38 12.34
C ARG A 293 14.55 1.99 12.26
N GLU A 294 14.41 3.07 11.53
CA GLU A 294 13.14 3.80 11.38
C GLU A 294 12.31 3.28 10.20
N THR A 295 12.89 2.42 9.36
CA THR A 295 12.26 1.92 8.14
C THR A 295 11.04 1.07 8.46
N THR A 296 9.92 1.35 7.79
CA THR A 296 8.68 0.56 7.87
C THR A 296 8.66 -0.60 6.87
N PHE A 297 7.78 -1.58 7.10
CA PHE A 297 7.56 -2.65 6.13
C PHE A 297 7.07 -2.12 4.79
N LYS A 298 6.30 -1.03 4.77
CA LYS A 298 5.86 -0.38 3.52
C LYS A 298 7.03 0.17 2.71
N GLN A 299 7.96 0.88 3.34
CA GLN A 299 9.15 1.41 2.66
C GLN A 299 10.07 0.28 2.18
N LEU A 300 10.24 -0.78 2.98
CA LEU A 300 10.96 -1.99 2.60
C LEU A 300 10.32 -2.64 1.37
N HIS A 301 9.01 -2.82 1.38
CA HIS A 301 8.24 -3.41 0.30
C HIS A 301 8.32 -2.58 -1.00
N ASP A 302 8.19 -1.27 -0.93
CA ASP A 302 8.30 -0.38 -2.09
C ASP A 302 9.67 -0.52 -2.77
N ARG A 303 10.74 -0.65 -1.97
CA ARG A 303 12.08 -0.91 -2.49
C ARG A 303 12.17 -2.30 -3.14
N ILE A 304 11.63 -3.33 -2.51
CA ILE A 304 11.63 -4.72 -3.04
C ILE A 304 10.90 -4.77 -4.37
N ILE A 305 9.70 -4.17 -4.47
CA ILE A 305 8.94 -4.09 -5.73
C ILE A 305 9.79 -3.45 -6.83
N ALA A 306 10.38 -2.28 -6.57
CA ALA A 306 11.18 -1.57 -7.56
C ALA A 306 12.36 -2.43 -8.07
N LYS A 307 13.02 -3.15 -7.16
CA LYS A 307 14.15 -4.05 -7.51
C LYS A 307 13.69 -5.28 -8.30
N ILE A 308 12.62 -5.94 -7.88
CA ILE A 308 12.09 -7.13 -8.58
C ILE A 308 11.58 -6.74 -9.96
N HIS A 309 10.80 -5.66 -10.10
CA HIS A 309 10.27 -5.22 -11.37
C HIS A 309 11.34 -4.82 -12.40
N SER A 310 12.50 -4.38 -11.94
CA SER A 310 13.63 -4.11 -12.85
C SER A 310 14.12 -5.36 -13.59
N GLN A 311 13.84 -6.56 -13.07
CA GLN A 311 14.23 -7.85 -13.64
C GLN A 311 13.05 -8.73 -14.04
N PHE A 312 12.00 -8.76 -13.22
CA PHE A 312 10.79 -9.55 -13.41
C PHE A 312 9.54 -8.65 -13.38
N PRO A 313 9.21 -7.98 -14.51
CA PRO A 313 8.09 -7.03 -14.56
C PRO A 313 6.71 -7.64 -14.27
N LEU A 314 6.58 -8.96 -14.37
CA LEU A 314 5.36 -9.73 -14.12
C LEU A 314 5.35 -10.43 -12.75
N GLN A 315 6.29 -10.12 -11.87
CA GLN A 315 6.29 -10.59 -10.49
C GLN A 315 6.08 -9.38 -9.56
N THR A 316 4.94 -9.30 -8.93
CA THR A 316 4.53 -8.20 -8.05
C THR A 316 4.47 -8.68 -6.61
N PRO A 317 5.51 -8.43 -5.80
CA PRO A 317 5.42 -8.69 -4.36
C PRO A 317 4.26 -7.96 -3.72
N MET A 318 3.63 -8.60 -2.73
CA MET A 318 2.48 -8.07 -2.00
C MET A 318 2.82 -7.89 -0.53
N LEU A 319 2.30 -6.82 0.06
CA LEU A 319 2.39 -6.54 1.49
C LEU A 319 0.97 -6.48 2.06
N GLU A 320 0.72 -7.27 3.10
CA GLU A 320 -0.54 -7.26 3.85
C GLU A 320 -0.31 -6.99 5.33
N GLY A 321 -1.33 -6.51 6.02
CA GLY A 321 -1.27 -6.22 7.44
C GLY A 321 -0.63 -4.87 7.76
N ASP A 322 0.11 -4.81 8.85
CA ASP A 322 0.62 -3.57 9.46
C ASP A 322 1.83 -2.98 8.71
N GLY A 323 1.63 -2.47 7.50
CA GLY A 323 2.69 -1.93 6.65
C GLY A 323 3.47 -0.76 7.27
N ASN A 324 2.88 0.01 8.16
CA ASN A 324 3.54 1.13 8.89
C ASN A 324 4.31 0.68 10.13
N ARG A 325 4.28 -0.58 10.49
CA ARG A 325 5.14 -1.11 11.55
C ARG A 325 6.60 -1.05 11.11
N LYS A 326 7.47 -0.61 12.03
CA LYS A 326 8.93 -0.65 11.79
C LYS A 326 9.40 -2.08 11.64
N VAL A 327 10.33 -2.31 10.73
CA VAL A 327 10.88 -3.63 10.46
C VAL A 327 11.61 -4.14 11.71
N PHE A 328 11.23 -5.33 12.20
CA PHE A 328 11.67 -5.90 13.46
C PHE A 328 11.47 -4.99 14.68
N GLY A 329 10.47 -4.09 14.62
CA GLY A 329 10.08 -3.21 15.71
C GLY A 329 8.63 -3.40 16.12
N PHE A 330 8.25 -2.77 17.24
CA PHE A 330 6.88 -2.77 17.78
C PHE A 330 6.13 -1.48 17.44
N ASN A 331 6.89 -0.42 17.16
CA ASN A 331 6.33 0.91 16.95
C ASN A 331 5.92 1.10 15.48
N PHE A 332 4.84 1.88 15.32
CA PHE A 332 4.38 2.36 14.03
C PHE A 332 5.02 3.71 13.71
N ALA A 333 5.29 3.98 12.45
CA ALA A 333 5.73 5.28 11.99
C ALA A 333 4.64 5.92 11.13
N ASN A 334 4.53 7.25 11.19
CA ASN A 334 3.71 7.98 10.24
C ASN A 334 4.32 7.86 8.85
N ILE A 335 3.56 7.32 7.91
CA ILE A 335 4.00 7.18 6.53
C ILE A 335 3.68 8.49 5.81
N VAL A 336 4.71 9.13 5.24
CA VAL A 336 4.52 10.17 4.22
C VAL A 336 4.66 9.50 2.86
N TYR A 337 3.58 9.45 2.12
CA TYR A 337 3.57 8.80 0.81
C TYR A 337 4.32 9.66 -0.21
N ALA A 338 5.36 9.10 -0.77
CA ALA A 338 6.14 9.66 -1.86
C ALA A 338 6.05 8.75 -3.09
N VAL A 339 6.37 9.30 -4.25
CA VAL A 339 6.49 8.52 -5.48
C VAL A 339 7.82 7.78 -5.46
N ASN A 340 7.85 6.52 -5.90
CA ASN A 340 9.08 5.73 -5.92
C ASN A 340 9.81 5.88 -7.27
N VAL A 341 11.15 5.91 -7.18
CA VAL A 341 12.02 5.70 -8.33
C VAL A 341 12.00 4.23 -8.70
N MET A 342 11.55 3.90 -9.91
CA MET A 342 11.47 2.53 -10.42
C MET A 342 12.76 2.10 -11.10
N GLN A 343 13.38 3.00 -11.85
CA GLN A 343 14.58 2.73 -12.62
C GLN A 343 15.44 3.98 -12.75
N VAL A 344 16.76 3.78 -12.83
CA VAL A 344 17.74 4.85 -13.10
C VAL A 344 18.58 4.49 -14.32
N ASP A 345 18.57 5.34 -15.33
CA ASP A 345 19.47 5.27 -16.50
C ASP A 345 20.54 6.36 -16.36
N LEU A 346 21.64 6.00 -15.74
CA LEU A 346 22.76 6.93 -15.50
C LEU A 346 23.40 7.42 -16.81
N ASN A 347 23.43 6.58 -17.86
CA ASN A 347 24.02 6.95 -19.15
C ASN A 347 23.22 8.08 -19.81
N LYS A 348 21.90 8.03 -19.70
CA LYS A 348 20.99 9.06 -20.24
C LYS A 348 20.64 10.14 -19.23
N LYS A 349 21.12 10.03 -17.98
CA LYS A 349 20.73 10.91 -16.86
C LYS A 349 19.21 11.03 -16.70
N ARG A 350 18.52 9.89 -16.75
CA ARG A 350 17.06 9.82 -16.64
C ARG A 350 16.64 8.89 -15.50
N ILE A 351 15.49 9.17 -14.96
CA ILE A 351 14.87 8.40 -13.85
C ILE A 351 13.44 8.08 -14.25
N LEU A 352 13.01 6.82 -14.07
CA LEU A 352 11.63 6.39 -14.17
C LEU A 352 10.97 6.51 -12.80
N LEU A 353 9.89 7.30 -12.73
CA LEU A 353 9.09 7.48 -11.52
C LEU A 353 7.78 6.69 -11.63
N ASN A 354 7.32 6.10 -10.51
CA ASN A 354 6.02 5.41 -10.40
C ASN A 354 4.88 6.43 -10.27
N THR A 355 4.79 7.33 -11.23
CA THR A 355 3.73 8.33 -11.34
C THR A 355 3.55 8.73 -12.79
N GLY A 356 2.30 8.94 -13.21
CA GLY A 356 1.99 9.23 -14.61
C GLY A 356 0.70 10.03 -14.77
N GLN A 357 0.08 9.88 -15.94
CA GLN A 357 -1.15 10.58 -16.28
C GLN A 357 -2.29 10.32 -15.27
N VAL A 358 -2.43 9.08 -14.80
CA VAL A 358 -3.46 8.69 -13.82
C VAL A 358 -3.34 9.40 -12.46
N HIS A 359 -2.16 9.97 -12.17
CA HIS A 359 -1.90 10.79 -10.98
C HIS A 359 -1.98 12.30 -11.26
N GLY A 360 -2.44 12.69 -12.44
CA GLY A 360 -2.49 14.09 -12.85
C GLY A 360 -1.13 14.70 -13.24
N ILE A 361 -0.07 13.88 -13.37
CA ILE A 361 1.26 14.37 -13.72
C ILE A 361 1.32 14.77 -15.19
N ARG A 362 2.04 15.86 -15.50
CA ARG A 362 2.26 16.37 -16.84
C ARG A 362 3.74 16.50 -17.18
N LYS A 363 4.03 16.56 -18.46
CA LYS A 363 5.38 16.85 -18.94
C LYS A 363 5.84 18.21 -18.43
N GLY A 364 7.08 18.30 -17.95
CA GLY A 364 7.66 19.48 -17.32
C GLY A 364 7.54 19.50 -15.79
N ALA A 365 6.69 18.66 -15.17
CA ALA A 365 6.57 18.55 -13.73
C ALA A 365 7.91 18.20 -13.08
N LYS A 366 8.24 18.85 -11.94
CA LYS A 366 9.53 18.65 -11.28
C LYS A 366 9.37 17.94 -9.96
N PHE A 367 10.27 16.99 -9.75
CA PHE A 367 10.35 16.19 -8.53
C PHE A 367 11.70 16.36 -7.86
N ALA A 368 11.69 16.52 -6.54
CA ALA A 368 12.88 16.38 -5.71
C ALA A 368 13.07 14.91 -5.35
N ILE A 369 14.27 14.39 -5.58
CA ILE A 369 14.63 13.01 -5.26
C ILE A 369 15.35 12.97 -3.93
N TYR A 370 14.95 12.02 -3.09
CA TYR A 370 15.47 11.79 -1.74
C TYR A 370 15.93 10.33 -1.57
N PRO A 371 16.83 10.06 -0.60
CA PRO A 371 17.21 8.69 -0.29
C PRO A 371 16.01 7.83 0.13
N THR A 372 16.11 6.53 -0.10
CA THR A 372 15.15 5.55 0.42
C THR A 372 15.03 5.66 1.94
N GLY A 373 13.81 5.55 2.47
CA GLY A 373 13.56 5.52 3.91
C GLY A 373 13.45 6.90 4.58
N LEU A 374 13.63 8.01 3.86
CA LEU A 374 13.44 9.34 4.44
C LEU A 374 11.94 9.57 4.72
N THR A 375 11.60 9.98 5.94
CA THR A 375 10.22 10.27 6.37
C THR A 375 9.91 11.77 6.42
N ASP A 376 10.93 12.61 6.45
CA ASP A 376 10.82 14.07 6.53
C ASP A 376 11.42 14.75 5.28
N PHE A 377 10.57 15.07 4.32
CA PHE A 377 10.95 15.72 3.06
C PHE A 377 11.12 17.24 3.17
N SER A 378 10.92 17.82 4.36
CA SER A 378 11.25 19.22 4.62
C SER A 378 12.76 19.45 4.65
N LYS A 379 13.55 18.40 4.85
CA LYS A 379 15.01 18.41 4.86
C LYS A 379 15.59 18.57 3.45
N VAL A 380 15.57 19.80 2.94
CA VAL A 380 16.04 20.15 1.59
C VAL A 380 17.51 19.73 1.36
N GLU A 381 18.33 19.77 2.41
CA GLU A 381 19.73 19.35 2.37
C GLU A 381 19.92 17.84 2.10
N LYS A 382 18.87 17.03 2.25
CA LYS A 382 18.88 15.58 1.94
C LYS A 382 18.54 15.27 0.49
N ARG A 383 18.19 16.26 -0.33
CA ARG A 383 17.90 16.05 -1.74
C ARG A 383 19.12 15.50 -2.48
N LEU A 384 18.89 14.46 -3.27
CA LEU A 384 19.90 13.87 -4.17
C LEU A 384 19.90 14.55 -5.53
N ALA A 385 18.70 14.84 -6.08
CA ALA A 385 18.54 15.47 -7.38
C ALA A 385 17.21 16.21 -7.52
N ILE A 386 17.10 17.02 -8.59
CA ILE A 386 15.83 17.48 -9.13
C ILE A 386 15.67 16.88 -10.52
N VAL A 387 14.47 16.34 -10.79
CA VAL A 387 14.10 15.67 -12.01
C VAL A 387 12.92 16.38 -12.64
N GLU A 388 12.98 16.62 -13.96
CA GLU A 388 11.88 17.19 -14.74
C GLU A 388 11.32 16.12 -15.69
N ILE A 389 10.00 15.90 -15.65
CA ILE A 389 9.32 14.91 -16.50
C ILE A 389 9.40 15.33 -17.96
N ASP A 390 10.06 14.53 -18.79
CA ASP A 390 10.21 14.75 -20.23
C ASP A 390 9.41 13.75 -21.09
N GLU A 391 9.01 12.60 -20.51
CA GLU A 391 8.19 11.60 -21.18
C GLU A 391 7.17 11.03 -20.18
N ARG A 392 5.88 11.22 -20.46
CA ARG A 392 4.78 10.83 -19.59
C ARG A 392 4.14 9.55 -20.11
N GLY A 393 4.09 8.52 -19.27
CA GLY A 393 3.26 7.33 -19.45
C GLY A 393 1.95 7.41 -18.68
N SER A 394 1.18 6.32 -18.70
CA SER A 394 -0.10 6.22 -17.98
C SER A 394 0.10 6.18 -16.47
N THR A 395 0.88 5.22 -15.98
CA THR A 395 1.14 4.97 -14.56
C THR A 395 2.55 5.37 -14.13
N ASN A 396 3.48 5.53 -15.07
CA ASN A 396 4.87 5.90 -14.81
C ASN A 396 5.33 6.99 -15.78
N SER A 397 6.42 7.65 -15.46
CA SER A 397 6.97 8.72 -16.32
C SER A 397 8.49 8.76 -16.23
N TRP A 398 9.14 8.97 -17.37
CA TRP A 398 10.56 9.29 -17.40
C TRP A 398 10.77 10.77 -17.16
N GLY A 399 11.77 11.08 -16.35
CA GLY A 399 12.23 12.43 -16.10
C GLY A 399 13.74 12.56 -16.25
N LYS A 400 14.17 13.70 -16.74
CA LYS A 400 15.58 14.07 -16.89
C LYS A 400 16.10 14.70 -15.62
N ILE A 401 17.28 14.30 -15.15
CA ILE A 401 17.96 14.96 -14.04
C ILE A 401 18.41 16.34 -14.52
N ILE A 402 17.80 17.39 -13.93
CA ILE A 402 18.12 18.78 -14.24
C ILE A 402 19.07 19.40 -13.22
N THR A 403 19.10 18.84 -11.99
CA THR A 403 20.07 19.21 -10.95
C THR A 403 20.50 17.95 -10.22
N ASP A 404 21.81 17.74 -10.09
CA ASP A 404 22.41 16.69 -9.27
C ASP A 404 23.18 17.36 -8.13
N PHE A 405 22.83 17.01 -6.89
CA PHE A 405 23.50 17.59 -5.71
C PHE A 405 24.74 16.81 -5.29
N ASN A 406 25.04 15.67 -5.95
CA ASN A 406 26.18 14.79 -5.68
C ASN A 406 26.28 14.34 -4.21
N LYS A 407 25.13 14.17 -3.53
CA LYS A 407 25.02 13.79 -2.11
C LYS A 407 24.80 12.30 -1.86
N GLY A 408 24.85 11.50 -2.90
CA GLY A 408 24.63 10.05 -2.82
C GLY A 408 24.22 9.45 -4.16
N VAL A 409 24.06 8.13 -4.16
CA VAL A 409 23.63 7.39 -5.36
C VAL A 409 22.11 7.39 -5.43
N ILE A 410 21.57 7.74 -6.61
CA ILE A 410 20.14 7.58 -6.89
C ILE A 410 19.93 6.15 -7.38
N GLU A 411 19.03 5.43 -6.73
CA GLU A 411 18.74 4.04 -7.06
C GLU A 411 17.22 3.76 -7.10
N ALA A 412 16.84 2.61 -7.64
CA ALA A 412 15.46 2.14 -7.56
C ALA A 412 15.05 1.98 -6.08
N GLY A 413 13.85 2.50 -5.72
CA GLY A 413 13.36 2.60 -4.36
C GLY A 413 13.66 3.95 -3.68
N ALA A 414 14.46 4.84 -4.29
CA ALA A 414 14.55 6.24 -3.84
C ALA A 414 13.18 6.93 -3.95
N GLN A 415 12.97 7.98 -3.15
CA GLN A 415 11.68 8.64 -3.01
C GLN A 415 11.67 9.97 -3.77
N ALA A 416 10.57 10.24 -4.46
CA ALA A 416 10.38 11.45 -5.24
C ALA A 416 9.16 12.23 -4.75
N VAL A 417 9.33 13.52 -4.53
CA VAL A 417 8.27 14.44 -4.08
C VAL A 417 8.07 15.51 -5.12
N LEU A 418 6.81 15.71 -5.54
CA LEU A 418 6.46 16.75 -6.49
C LEU A 418 6.72 18.14 -5.88
N ILE A 419 7.56 18.93 -6.56
CA ILE A 419 7.93 20.29 -6.12
C ILE A 419 7.40 21.38 -7.05
N ASP A 420 7.14 21.04 -8.33
CA ASP A 420 6.60 22.00 -9.30
C ASP A 420 5.69 21.24 -10.28
N PRO A 421 4.37 21.46 -10.26
CA PRO A 421 3.44 20.80 -11.16
C PRO A 421 3.46 21.34 -12.59
N VAL A 422 4.14 22.46 -12.86
CA VAL A 422 4.33 23.14 -14.18
C VAL A 422 3.05 23.63 -14.87
N ASP A 423 1.90 23.04 -14.57
CA ASP A 423 0.68 23.39 -15.31
C ASP A 423 -0.06 24.55 -14.65
N LEU A 424 -0.31 25.60 -15.46
CA LEU A 424 -1.17 26.71 -15.07
C LEU A 424 -2.58 26.25 -14.61
N ASN A 425 -3.06 25.09 -15.13
CA ASN A 425 -4.34 24.52 -14.69
C ASN A 425 -4.28 23.83 -13.33
N LEU A 426 -3.09 23.48 -12.83
CA LEU A 426 -2.90 22.97 -11.47
C LEU A 426 -2.67 24.09 -10.46
N LYS A 427 -2.23 25.27 -10.93
CA LYS A 427 -2.22 26.48 -10.12
C LYS A 427 -3.64 27.05 -10.08
N LYS A 428 -4.14 27.28 -8.88
CA LYS A 428 -5.45 27.90 -8.69
C LYS A 428 -5.30 29.40 -8.65
N ARG A 429 -6.16 30.06 -9.40
CA ARG A 429 -6.18 31.52 -9.52
C ARG A 429 -7.00 32.10 -8.38
N ILE A 430 -6.35 32.98 -7.63
CA ILE A 430 -6.92 33.62 -6.46
C ILE A 430 -7.29 35.08 -6.80
N ASN A 431 -8.56 35.43 -6.63
CA ASN A 431 -9.02 36.79 -6.67
C ASN A 431 -9.14 37.36 -5.24
N LEU A 432 -8.59 38.52 -5.02
CA LEU A 432 -8.74 39.24 -3.75
C LEU A 432 -9.90 40.22 -3.86
N VAL A 433 -10.98 39.97 -3.12
CA VAL A 433 -12.20 40.75 -3.18
C VAL A 433 -12.03 42.07 -2.40
N GLY A 434 -12.34 43.14 -3.03
CA GLY A 434 -12.29 44.49 -2.41
C GLY A 434 -13.28 44.66 -1.23
N THR A 435 -13.03 45.63 -0.39
CA THR A 435 -13.89 45.94 0.78
C THR A 435 -15.26 46.50 0.36
N ASN A 436 -16.31 46.11 1.11
CA ASN A 436 -17.67 46.56 0.91
C ASN A 436 -17.77 48.10 1.05
N SER A 437 -18.64 48.74 0.24
CA SER A 437 -18.85 50.21 0.21
C SER A 437 -19.42 50.81 1.51
N ASP A 438 -20.07 50.00 2.32
CA ASP A 438 -20.87 50.47 3.46
C ASP A 438 -20.13 50.53 4.81
N LEU A 439 -18.85 50.15 4.84
CA LEU A 439 -18.03 50.21 6.05
C LEU A 439 -17.50 51.62 6.31
N ASP A 440 -17.23 51.95 7.58
CA ASP A 440 -16.54 53.19 7.95
C ASP A 440 -15.10 53.28 7.42
N SER A 441 -14.55 54.46 7.35
CA SER A 441 -13.23 54.71 6.74
C SER A 441 -12.09 54.00 7.46
N SER A 442 -12.17 53.78 8.77
CA SER A 442 -11.14 53.13 9.57
C SER A 442 -11.13 51.61 9.31
N THR A 443 -12.31 51.00 9.30
CA THR A 443 -12.49 49.57 9.00
C THR A 443 -12.10 49.26 7.55
N LYS A 444 -12.48 50.13 6.59
CA LYS A 444 -12.01 49.99 5.19
C LYS A 444 -10.52 50.00 5.05
N LYS A 445 -9.83 50.86 5.76
CA LYS A 445 -8.35 50.92 5.74
C LYS A 445 -7.75 49.65 6.28
N ARG A 446 -8.23 49.22 7.45
CA ARG A 446 -7.76 47.98 8.11
C ARG A 446 -7.97 46.73 7.24
N TYR A 447 -9.13 46.59 6.60
CA TYR A 447 -9.41 45.45 5.72
C TYR A 447 -8.55 45.47 4.45
N ARG A 448 -8.30 46.65 3.90
CA ARG A 448 -7.39 46.81 2.75
C ARG A 448 -5.99 46.41 3.10
N GLU A 449 -5.46 46.86 4.26
CA GLU A 449 -4.10 46.46 4.73
C GLU A 449 -4.03 44.95 4.93
N ALA A 450 -5.06 44.28 5.45
CA ALA A 450 -5.11 42.83 5.63
C ALA A 450 -5.11 42.10 4.28
N ILE A 451 -5.86 42.55 3.27
CA ILE A 451 -5.87 41.98 1.92
C ILE A 451 -4.53 42.22 1.21
N ASP A 452 -3.95 43.41 1.36
CA ASP A 452 -2.62 43.72 0.77
C ASP A 452 -1.53 42.80 1.34
N PHE A 453 -1.61 42.46 2.63
CA PHE A 453 -0.71 41.49 3.27
C PHE A 453 -0.90 40.07 2.73
N VAL A 454 -2.13 39.62 2.52
CA VAL A 454 -2.39 38.33 1.83
C VAL A 454 -1.81 38.32 0.43
N LYS A 455 -1.98 39.43 -0.32
CA LYS A 455 -1.41 39.60 -1.66
C LYS A 455 0.11 39.45 -1.67
N GLU A 456 0.79 40.13 -0.77
CA GLU A 456 2.25 40.05 -0.62
C GLU A 456 2.69 38.61 -0.37
N LYS A 457 2.04 37.91 0.56
CA LYS A 457 2.36 36.53 0.90
C LYS A 457 2.11 35.55 -0.25
N ILE A 458 1.04 35.68 -1.01
CA ILE A 458 0.80 34.85 -2.18
C ILE A 458 1.88 35.11 -3.24
N LEU A 459 2.28 36.35 -3.48
CA LEU A 459 3.34 36.69 -4.45
C LEU A 459 4.70 36.11 -4.06
N GLU A 460 5.03 36.07 -2.75
CA GLU A 460 6.27 35.45 -2.26
C GLU A 460 6.35 33.97 -2.64
N ILE A 461 5.23 33.22 -2.57
CA ILE A 461 5.20 31.79 -2.81
C ILE A 461 4.78 31.39 -4.24
N SER A 462 4.24 32.32 -5.05
CA SER A 462 3.59 32.02 -6.35
C SER A 462 4.51 31.31 -7.35
N LYS A 463 5.82 31.49 -7.26
CA LYS A 463 6.80 30.83 -8.15
C LYS A 463 6.95 29.33 -7.91
N GLU A 464 6.64 28.87 -6.68
CA GLU A 464 6.87 27.50 -6.22
C GLU A 464 5.63 26.92 -5.52
N SER A 465 4.41 27.43 -5.82
CA SER A 465 3.18 26.99 -5.17
C SER A 465 2.05 26.70 -6.17
N PHE A 466 0.98 26.13 -5.63
CA PHE A 466 -0.27 25.84 -6.35
C PHE A 466 -1.18 27.09 -6.52
N LEU A 467 -0.69 28.30 -6.20
CA LEU A 467 -1.50 29.52 -6.18
C LEU A 467 -0.94 30.56 -7.16
N GLU A 468 -1.83 31.28 -7.83
CA GLU A 468 -1.54 32.42 -8.68
C GLU A 468 -2.59 33.51 -8.47
N LEU A 469 -2.16 34.77 -8.37
CA LEU A 469 -3.11 35.90 -8.30
C LEU A 469 -3.67 36.22 -9.67
N THR A 470 -4.98 36.46 -9.72
CA THR A 470 -5.63 36.98 -10.94
C THR A 470 -5.47 38.49 -11.00
N THR A 471 -5.55 39.06 -12.23
CA THR A 471 -5.78 40.50 -12.37
C THR A 471 -7.26 40.83 -12.09
N PRO A 472 -7.57 42.03 -11.58
CA PRO A 472 -8.93 42.41 -11.24
C PRO A 472 -9.95 42.32 -12.40
N GLU A 473 -9.47 42.32 -13.64
CA GLU A 473 -10.26 42.23 -14.86
C GLU A 473 -10.55 40.79 -15.32
N SER A 474 -9.92 39.79 -14.72
CA SER A 474 -10.11 38.39 -15.12
C SER A 474 -11.22 37.74 -14.28
N ASN A 475 -12.36 37.48 -14.90
CA ASN A 475 -13.50 36.75 -14.28
C ASN A 475 -13.24 35.25 -14.08
N ASN A 476 -11.99 34.79 -14.09
CA ASN A 476 -11.60 33.38 -14.11
C ASN A 476 -10.88 32.94 -12.83
N ALA A 477 -11.33 33.41 -11.66
CA ALA A 477 -10.78 32.95 -10.39
C ALA A 477 -11.30 31.55 -10.02
N ASP A 478 -10.41 30.71 -9.50
CA ASP A 478 -10.78 29.41 -8.94
C ASP A 478 -11.21 29.56 -7.47
N PHE A 479 -10.63 30.54 -6.76
CA PHE A 479 -11.03 30.97 -5.42
C PHE A 479 -11.06 32.47 -5.30
N GLN A 480 -11.89 32.97 -4.39
CA GLN A 480 -11.90 34.36 -4.00
C GLN A 480 -11.62 34.47 -2.50
N VAL A 481 -10.79 35.43 -2.10
CA VAL A 481 -10.51 35.71 -0.68
C VAL A 481 -11.21 37.02 -0.33
N ALA A 482 -12.07 36.99 0.66
CA ALA A 482 -12.83 38.12 1.16
C ALA A 482 -12.67 38.28 2.68
N ILE A 483 -13.08 39.41 3.22
CA ILE A 483 -13.23 39.62 4.66
C ILE A 483 -14.68 39.91 4.95
N ASN A 484 -15.27 39.16 5.86
CA ASN A 484 -16.67 39.32 6.26
C ASN A 484 -16.87 40.48 7.26
N GLU A 485 -18.10 40.72 7.64
CA GLU A 485 -18.49 41.84 8.55
C GLU A 485 -17.87 41.66 9.96
N LYS A 486 -17.50 40.45 10.36
CA LYS A 486 -16.88 40.15 11.65
C LYS A 486 -15.35 40.36 11.65
N GLY A 487 -14.77 40.66 10.49
CA GLY A 487 -13.30 40.74 10.33
C GLY A 487 -12.63 39.42 10.22
N GLU A 488 -13.31 38.40 9.67
CA GLU A 488 -12.77 37.07 9.42
C GLU A 488 -12.45 36.93 7.94
N TYR A 489 -11.32 36.25 7.61
CA TYR A 489 -11.02 35.85 6.25
C TYR A 489 -11.96 34.71 5.82
N GLU A 490 -12.55 34.85 4.64
CA GLU A 490 -13.34 33.82 3.99
C GLU A 490 -12.72 33.42 2.65
N ILE A 491 -12.81 32.12 2.30
CA ILE A 491 -12.52 31.64 0.97
C ILE A 491 -13.86 31.33 0.29
N TRP A 492 -14.07 31.94 -0.87
CA TRP A 492 -15.27 31.75 -1.67
C TRP A 492 -14.97 30.96 -2.94
N ASP A 493 -15.98 30.27 -3.45
CA ASP A 493 -15.95 29.60 -4.72
C ASP A 493 -16.00 30.62 -5.90
N PRO A 494 -15.86 30.16 -7.17
CA PRO A 494 -15.96 31.04 -8.34
C PRO A 494 -17.31 31.83 -8.45
N ALA A 495 -18.37 31.29 -7.86
CA ALA A 495 -19.71 31.94 -7.85
C ALA A 495 -19.85 32.97 -6.73
N GLY A 496 -18.83 33.17 -5.89
CA GLY A 496 -18.84 34.10 -4.77
C GLY A 496 -19.58 33.56 -3.54
N GLN A 497 -19.69 32.23 -3.41
CA GLN A 497 -20.29 31.62 -2.22
C GLN A 497 -19.18 31.12 -1.29
N PRO A 498 -19.31 31.35 0.04
CA PRO A 498 -18.34 30.83 0.99
C PRO A 498 -18.22 29.33 0.90
N ILE A 499 -16.97 28.83 0.85
CA ILE A 499 -16.67 27.40 0.89
C ILE A 499 -17.01 26.88 2.29
N PRO A 500 -17.84 25.82 2.40
CA PRO A 500 -18.28 25.31 3.70
C PRO A 500 -17.12 24.60 4.46
N ASN A 501 -17.33 24.45 5.77
CA ASN A 501 -16.47 23.62 6.62
C ASN A 501 -15.00 24.08 6.73
N LEU A 502 -14.74 25.38 6.61
CA LEU A 502 -13.44 26.00 6.84
C LEU A 502 -13.34 26.52 8.28
N ASN A 503 -13.16 25.64 9.24
CA ASN A 503 -13.09 25.95 10.67
C ASN A 503 -11.68 25.69 11.24
N PRO A 504 -11.22 26.44 12.28
CA PRO A 504 -11.86 27.63 12.88
C PRO A 504 -11.82 28.89 11.99
N PRO A 505 -12.66 29.91 12.25
CA PRO A 505 -12.56 31.19 11.59
C PRO A 505 -11.21 31.85 11.75
N LEU A 506 -10.75 32.59 10.74
CA LEU A 506 -9.44 33.23 10.72
C LEU A 506 -9.60 34.75 10.87
N MET A 507 -9.31 35.27 12.05
CA MET A 507 -9.43 36.72 12.33
C MET A 507 -8.29 37.50 11.69
N ILE A 508 -8.58 38.65 11.09
CA ILE A 508 -7.57 39.53 10.45
C ILE A 508 -6.52 40.06 11.43
N ASP A 509 -6.86 40.12 12.73
CA ASP A 509 -5.96 40.62 13.79
C ASP A 509 -5.02 39.52 14.35
N ASP A 510 -5.23 38.27 14.00
CA ASP A 510 -4.35 37.19 14.41
C ASP A 510 -3.18 37.07 13.43
N GLN A 511 -1.94 37.18 13.97
CA GLN A 511 -0.71 37.13 13.19
C GLN A 511 -0.52 35.85 12.38
N ASN A 512 -1.15 34.74 12.80
CA ASN A 512 -1.04 33.45 12.14
C ASN A 512 -2.10 33.25 11.05
N SER A 513 -3.17 34.03 11.05
CA SER A 513 -4.34 33.83 10.18
C SER A 513 -3.97 33.82 8.69
N VAL A 514 -3.10 34.72 8.24
CA VAL A 514 -2.67 34.76 6.83
C VAL A 514 -1.87 33.51 6.45
N SER A 515 -1.02 33.02 7.34
CA SER A 515 -0.27 31.78 7.09
C SER A 515 -1.22 30.57 6.95
N ILE A 516 -2.20 30.46 7.85
CA ILE A 516 -3.22 29.40 7.82
C ILE A 516 -4.11 29.54 6.58
N LEU A 517 -4.53 30.77 6.22
CA LEU A 517 -5.32 31.03 5.01
C LEU A 517 -4.61 30.53 3.75
N ILE A 518 -3.34 30.81 3.62
CA ILE A 518 -2.51 30.34 2.49
C ILE A 518 -2.41 28.81 2.48
N GLN A 519 -2.21 28.19 3.65
CA GLN A 519 -2.18 26.74 3.78
C GLN A 519 -3.54 26.12 3.35
N ARG A 520 -4.66 26.70 3.75
CA ARG A 520 -6.01 26.30 3.31
C ARG A 520 -6.16 26.40 1.80
N LEU A 521 -5.74 27.52 1.20
CA LEU A 521 -5.79 27.71 -0.25
C LEU A 521 -4.96 26.66 -1.00
N VAL A 522 -3.76 26.35 -0.53
CA VAL A 522 -2.92 25.30 -1.10
C VAL A 522 -3.56 23.91 -0.95
N HIS A 523 -4.13 23.63 0.22
CA HIS A 523 -4.82 22.37 0.50
C HIS A 523 -6.04 22.18 -0.42
N LEU A 524 -6.91 23.17 -0.48
CA LEU A 524 -8.09 23.18 -1.36
C LEU A 524 -7.70 23.06 -2.84
N SER A 525 -6.59 23.69 -3.25
CA SER A 525 -6.06 23.57 -4.61
C SER A 525 -5.66 22.12 -4.93
N LYS A 526 -4.97 21.44 -4.02
CA LYS A 526 -4.63 20.02 -4.16
C LYS A 526 -5.87 19.13 -4.22
N TYR A 527 -6.83 19.35 -3.30
CA TYR A 527 -8.09 18.62 -3.27
C TYR A 527 -8.86 18.73 -4.59
N MET A 528 -9.03 19.95 -5.11
CA MET A 528 -9.71 20.18 -6.39
C MET A 528 -8.95 19.56 -7.57
N ASN A 529 -7.62 19.58 -7.54
CA ASN A 529 -6.82 18.92 -8.58
C ASN A 529 -7.06 17.41 -8.59
N ILE A 530 -7.12 16.77 -7.41
CA ILE A 530 -7.44 15.34 -7.30
C ILE A 530 -8.87 15.07 -7.78
N GLN A 531 -9.82 15.92 -7.42
CA GLN A 531 -11.19 15.81 -7.90
C GLN A 531 -11.29 15.87 -9.43
N GLN A 532 -10.44 16.64 -10.10
CA GLN A 532 -10.42 16.83 -11.56
C GLN A 532 -9.67 15.72 -12.31
N ILE A 533 -8.93 14.83 -11.63
CA ILE A 533 -8.28 13.69 -12.29
C ILE A 533 -9.37 12.83 -12.92
N ASP A 534 -9.33 12.67 -14.25
CA ASP A 534 -10.26 11.83 -14.99
C ASP A 534 -9.62 11.30 -16.26
N ASN A 535 -10.09 10.15 -16.74
CA ASN A 535 -9.69 9.60 -18.04
C ASN A 535 -10.78 9.94 -19.07
N LEU A 536 -10.59 11.03 -19.78
CA LEU A 536 -11.51 11.49 -20.82
C LEU A 536 -11.30 10.76 -22.17
N ASP A 537 -10.34 9.85 -22.26
CA ASP A 537 -10.07 9.10 -23.47
C ASP A 537 -11.08 7.96 -23.65
N ALA A 538 -12.11 8.22 -24.47
CA ALA A 538 -13.11 7.21 -24.83
C ALA A 538 -12.53 6.03 -25.63
N ALA A 539 -11.36 6.17 -26.22
CA ALA A 539 -10.64 5.11 -26.94
C ALA A 539 -9.76 4.25 -26.02
N SER A 540 -9.67 4.59 -24.73
CA SER A 540 -8.95 3.77 -23.75
C SER A 540 -9.44 2.32 -23.77
N PRO A 541 -8.55 1.32 -23.84
CA PRO A 541 -8.95 -0.11 -23.83
C PRO A 541 -9.69 -0.49 -22.55
N LEU A 542 -9.54 0.28 -21.47
CA LEU A 542 -10.24 0.09 -20.19
C LEU A 542 -11.55 0.88 -20.08
N ALA A 543 -11.90 1.70 -21.07
CA ALA A 543 -13.16 2.46 -21.04
C ALA A 543 -14.36 1.50 -20.86
N ARG A 544 -15.17 1.75 -19.83
CA ARG A 544 -16.37 0.94 -19.46
C ARG A 544 -16.05 -0.53 -19.09
N LYS A 545 -14.80 -0.88 -18.80
CA LYS A 545 -14.43 -2.24 -18.38
C LYS A 545 -14.53 -2.44 -16.88
N LEU A 546 -14.44 -1.39 -16.09
CA LEU A 546 -14.77 -1.41 -14.67
C LEU A 546 -16.20 -0.89 -14.48
N VAL A 547 -17.03 -1.65 -13.78
CA VAL A 547 -18.36 -1.22 -13.32
C VAL A 547 -18.30 -1.02 -11.82
N VAL A 548 -18.74 0.15 -11.37
CA VAL A 548 -18.80 0.51 -9.94
C VAL A 548 -20.18 1.06 -9.65
N GLU A 549 -20.87 0.44 -8.70
CA GLU A 549 -22.24 0.78 -8.34
C GLU A 549 -22.39 0.80 -6.82
N LEU A 550 -23.10 1.79 -6.29
CA LEU A 550 -23.36 1.94 -4.86
C LEU A 550 -24.80 1.54 -4.54
N PHE A 551 -24.96 0.61 -3.61
CA PHE A 551 -26.26 0.09 -3.16
C PHE A 551 -26.41 0.26 -1.65
N GLY A 552 -27.64 0.37 -1.19
CA GLY A 552 -28.01 0.14 0.21
C GLY A 552 -28.03 -1.34 0.52
N VAL A 553 -27.93 -1.69 1.79
CA VAL A 553 -28.11 -3.04 2.31
C VAL A 553 -29.02 -3.04 3.53
N SER A 554 -29.53 -4.21 3.93
CA SER A 554 -30.36 -4.32 5.14
C SER A 554 -29.57 -3.93 6.40
N LYS A 555 -30.25 -3.51 7.47
CA LYS A 555 -29.59 -3.21 8.76
C LYS A 555 -28.84 -4.40 9.34
N ASP A 556 -29.33 -5.60 9.10
CA ASP A 556 -28.78 -6.85 9.61
C ASP A 556 -27.80 -7.51 8.63
N TYR A 557 -27.39 -6.77 7.59
CA TYR A 557 -26.41 -7.26 6.62
C TYR A 557 -25.11 -7.65 7.31
N ASP A 558 -24.74 -8.92 7.12
CA ASP A 558 -23.41 -9.43 7.48
C ASP A 558 -22.52 -9.36 6.23
N PRO A 559 -21.39 -8.66 6.29
CA PRO A 559 -20.42 -8.62 5.19
C PRO A 559 -19.92 -9.98 4.70
N ALA A 560 -20.06 -11.03 5.53
CA ALA A 560 -19.76 -12.42 5.14
C ALA A 560 -20.76 -13.01 4.14
N ASP A 561 -21.94 -12.41 4.04
CA ASP A 561 -22.99 -12.90 3.14
C ASP A 561 -22.99 -12.08 1.84
N ARG A 562 -23.52 -12.69 0.77
CA ARG A 562 -23.75 -11.92 -0.45
C ARG A 562 -24.85 -10.88 -0.18
N PRO A 563 -24.59 -9.57 -0.46
CA PRO A 563 -25.53 -8.52 -0.11
C PRO A 563 -26.82 -8.59 -0.93
N ASP A 564 -27.95 -8.34 -0.25
CA ASP A 564 -29.20 -7.96 -0.91
C ASP A 564 -29.08 -6.49 -1.34
N LEU A 565 -28.87 -6.26 -2.63
CA LEU A 565 -28.63 -4.94 -3.19
C LEU A 565 -29.92 -4.11 -3.23
N LEU A 566 -30.02 -3.10 -2.36
CA LEU A 566 -31.16 -2.18 -2.27
C LEU A 566 -30.85 -0.87 -2.98
N PRO A 567 -31.79 -0.29 -3.74
CA PRO A 567 -31.56 1.02 -4.34
C PRO A 567 -31.43 2.10 -3.27
N LEU A 568 -30.49 3.05 -3.48
CA LEU A 568 -30.36 4.25 -2.67
C LEU A 568 -31.25 5.37 -3.20
N GLU A 569 -31.78 6.20 -2.29
CA GLU A 569 -32.43 7.46 -2.63
C GLU A 569 -31.46 8.33 -3.46
N SER A 570 -31.97 9.02 -4.47
CA SER A 570 -31.16 9.81 -5.39
C SER A 570 -31.85 11.12 -5.75
N GLN A 571 -31.06 12.19 -5.80
CA GLN A 571 -31.47 13.47 -6.34
C GLN A 571 -30.58 13.83 -7.53
N GLY A 572 -31.07 13.61 -8.73
CA GLY A 572 -30.22 13.63 -9.92
C GLY A 572 -29.14 12.56 -9.86
N ASN A 573 -27.88 12.95 -10.02
CA ASN A 573 -26.71 12.05 -9.94
C ASN A 573 -26.18 11.85 -8.51
N LEU A 574 -26.78 12.53 -7.51
CA LEU A 574 -26.33 12.41 -6.11
C LEU A 574 -27.11 11.29 -5.41
N LYS A 575 -26.39 10.41 -4.71
CA LYS A 575 -26.97 9.47 -3.77
C LYS A 575 -27.15 10.17 -2.42
N ILE A 576 -28.35 10.06 -1.84
CA ILE A 576 -28.67 10.64 -0.54
C ILE A 576 -28.65 9.53 0.48
N VAL A 577 -27.85 9.70 1.52
CA VAL A 577 -27.66 8.71 2.57
C VAL A 577 -27.73 9.37 3.95
N LYS A 578 -28.13 8.60 4.96
CA LYS A 578 -28.18 9.04 6.35
C LYS A 578 -26.91 8.57 7.08
N VAL A 579 -26.47 9.36 8.04
CA VAL A 579 -25.37 8.95 8.95
C VAL A 579 -25.72 7.61 9.59
N GLY A 580 -24.73 6.68 9.61
CA GLY A 580 -24.91 5.31 10.08
C GLY A 580 -25.59 4.38 9.07
N GLN A 581 -25.94 4.85 7.87
CA GLN A 581 -26.49 4.00 6.83
C GLN A 581 -25.42 3.10 6.24
N LYS A 582 -25.66 1.79 6.30
CA LYS A 582 -24.80 0.78 5.66
C LYS A 582 -25.08 0.70 4.17
N MET A 583 -24.03 0.60 3.41
CA MET A 583 -24.03 0.51 1.95
C MET A 583 -22.97 -0.48 1.47
N VAL A 584 -23.10 -0.90 0.21
CA VAL A 584 -22.09 -1.72 -0.46
C VAL A 584 -21.74 -1.09 -1.79
N LEU A 585 -20.45 -0.98 -2.05
CA LEU A 585 -19.90 -0.64 -3.35
C LEU A 585 -19.59 -1.94 -4.09
N ARG A 586 -20.32 -2.19 -5.18
CA ARG A 586 -20.07 -3.30 -6.10
C ARG A 586 -19.04 -2.88 -7.12
N ILE A 587 -17.96 -3.63 -7.24
CA ILE A 587 -16.86 -3.37 -8.17
C ILE A 587 -16.71 -4.61 -9.06
N LYS A 588 -16.88 -4.46 -10.37
CA LYS A 588 -16.83 -5.58 -11.30
C LYS A 588 -15.88 -5.32 -12.46
N ASN A 589 -14.97 -6.26 -12.71
CA ASN A 589 -14.15 -6.29 -13.92
C ASN A 589 -14.90 -6.98 -15.06
N ASN A 590 -15.35 -6.20 -16.05
CA ASN A 590 -16.07 -6.70 -17.22
C ASN A 590 -15.14 -7.12 -18.39
N LEU A 591 -13.85 -7.27 -18.16
CA LEU A 591 -12.96 -7.86 -19.16
C LEU A 591 -13.27 -9.36 -19.30
N PRO A 592 -13.25 -9.91 -20.51
CA PRO A 592 -13.51 -11.34 -20.73
C PRO A 592 -12.35 -12.18 -20.18
N LYS A 593 -12.63 -13.37 -19.67
CA LYS A 593 -11.60 -14.31 -19.17
C LYS A 593 -10.44 -14.53 -20.14
N ALA A 594 -10.76 -14.58 -21.45
CA ALA A 594 -9.75 -14.76 -22.50
C ALA A 594 -8.71 -13.60 -22.56
N SER A 595 -9.01 -12.42 -21.97
CA SER A 595 -8.06 -11.31 -21.93
C SER A 595 -6.90 -11.57 -20.98
N ASN A 596 -7.11 -12.39 -19.96
CA ASN A 596 -6.18 -12.63 -18.85
C ASN A 596 -5.67 -11.34 -18.18
N GLN A 597 -6.44 -10.23 -18.24
CA GLN A 597 -6.06 -8.92 -17.75
C GLN A 597 -6.72 -8.62 -16.40
N VAL A 598 -5.91 -8.65 -15.35
CA VAL A 598 -6.32 -8.24 -14.00
C VAL A 598 -6.37 -6.71 -13.92
N LEU A 599 -7.41 -6.17 -13.29
CA LEU A 599 -7.52 -4.74 -12.98
C LEU A 599 -7.08 -4.49 -11.55
N ASN A 600 -6.12 -3.60 -11.36
CA ASN A 600 -5.70 -3.11 -10.06
C ASN A 600 -6.59 -1.93 -9.68
N VAL A 601 -7.41 -2.11 -8.65
CA VAL A 601 -8.42 -1.11 -8.26
C VAL A 601 -8.05 -0.45 -6.93
N ALA A 602 -8.12 0.88 -6.90
CA ALA A 602 -8.04 1.70 -5.70
C ALA A 602 -9.17 2.73 -5.68
N ILE A 603 -9.68 3.05 -4.50
CA ILE A 603 -10.73 4.07 -4.34
C ILE A 603 -10.28 5.09 -3.32
N LEU A 604 -10.30 6.35 -3.71
CA LEU A 604 -10.11 7.50 -2.82
C LEU A 604 -11.48 8.10 -2.47
N ALA A 605 -11.69 8.39 -1.19
CA ALA A 605 -12.78 9.23 -0.73
C ALA A 605 -12.26 10.67 -0.56
N LEU A 606 -12.86 11.59 -1.27
CA LEU A 606 -12.69 13.03 -1.08
C LEU A 606 -13.81 13.48 -0.14
N GLN A 607 -13.44 13.79 1.08
CA GLN A 607 -14.38 13.94 2.21
C GLN A 607 -14.78 15.39 2.45
N SER A 608 -15.87 15.56 3.18
CA SER A 608 -16.45 16.87 3.50
C SER A 608 -15.60 17.72 4.45
N ASP A 609 -14.63 17.15 5.13
CA ASP A 609 -13.60 17.82 5.94
C ASP A 609 -12.32 18.15 5.15
N TRP A 610 -12.40 18.03 3.82
CA TRP A 610 -11.32 18.28 2.86
C TRP A 610 -10.17 17.26 2.92
N ALA A 611 -10.34 16.15 3.64
CA ALA A 611 -9.40 15.02 3.57
C ALA A 611 -9.57 14.25 2.25
N VAL A 612 -8.49 13.62 1.82
CA VAL A 612 -8.50 12.62 0.74
C VAL A 612 -7.84 11.36 1.27
N ASN A 613 -8.60 10.30 1.41
CA ASN A 613 -8.13 9.04 1.98
C ASN A 613 -8.41 7.88 1.03
N GLN A 614 -7.44 6.98 0.90
CA GLN A 614 -7.70 5.71 0.21
C GLN A 614 -8.55 4.82 1.12
N ILE A 615 -9.78 4.54 0.68
CA ILE A 615 -10.73 3.69 1.42
C ILE A 615 -10.75 2.26 0.91
N TYR A 616 -10.20 2.01 -0.28
CA TYR A 616 -10.08 0.67 -0.86
C TYR A 616 -8.77 0.53 -1.63
N PRO A 617 -7.90 -0.43 -1.26
CA PRO A 617 -7.92 -1.16 0.01
C PRO A 617 -7.72 -0.23 1.22
N THR A 618 -8.29 -0.63 2.35
CA THR A 618 -8.21 0.13 3.60
C THR A 618 -6.84 0.02 4.27
N ASN A 619 -6.14 -1.10 4.04
CA ASN A 619 -4.86 -1.36 4.68
C ASN A 619 -3.77 -0.40 4.15
N PRO A 620 -3.06 0.31 5.02
CA PRO A 620 -1.97 1.22 4.62
C PRO A 620 -0.83 0.55 3.84
N GLY A 621 -0.61 -0.76 4.05
CA GLY A 621 0.39 -1.54 3.30
C GLY A 621 0.02 -1.78 1.85
N GLU A 622 -1.27 -1.76 1.51
CA GLU A 622 -1.78 -2.12 0.20
C GLU A 622 -2.03 -0.90 -0.69
N ASN A 623 -1.61 -0.98 -1.94
CA ASN A 623 -1.79 0.10 -2.91
C ASN A 623 -3.07 -0.07 -3.74
N PHE A 624 -3.51 -1.30 -4.00
CA PHE A 624 -4.65 -1.65 -4.84
C PHE A 624 -5.12 -3.07 -4.51
N ILE A 625 -6.33 -3.43 -4.95
CA ILE A 625 -6.81 -4.82 -4.98
C ILE A 625 -6.86 -5.28 -6.44
N PRO A 626 -6.26 -6.43 -6.78
CA PRO A 626 -6.40 -7.02 -8.10
C PRO A 626 -7.76 -7.68 -8.25
N ILE A 627 -8.50 -7.35 -9.32
CA ILE A 627 -9.77 -7.98 -9.67
C ILE A 627 -9.60 -8.72 -10.99
N ASP A 628 -9.77 -10.04 -10.96
CA ASP A 628 -9.64 -10.91 -12.12
C ASP A 628 -10.69 -10.60 -13.19
N PRO A 629 -10.48 -10.98 -14.46
CA PRO A 629 -11.50 -10.87 -15.51
C PRO A 629 -12.80 -11.57 -15.10
N GLU A 630 -13.93 -10.88 -15.28
CA GLU A 630 -15.28 -11.27 -14.83
C GLU A 630 -15.44 -11.36 -13.30
N GLY A 631 -14.39 -11.05 -12.54
CA GLY A 631 -14.43 -10.98 -11.08
C GLY A 631 -15.30 -9.83 -10.59
N GLU A 632 -15.86 -10.02 -9.40
CA GLU A 632 -16.78 -9.08 -8.74
C GLU A 632 -16.45 -9.00 -7.26
N GLU A 633 -16.35 -7.77 -6.74
CA GLU A 633 -16.07 -7.48 -5.33
C GLU A 633 -17.18 -6.63 -4.74
N PHE A 634 -17.49 -6.86 -3.47
CA PHE A 634 -18.45 -6.09 -2.69
C PHE A 634 -17.76 -5.43 -1.51
N PHE A 635 -17.58 -4.13 -1.57
CA PHE A 635 -16.90 -3.36 -0.54
C PHE A 635 -17.94 -2.63 0.33
N PRO A 636 -18.11 -3.03 1.61
CA PRO A 636 -19.04 -2.38 2.51
C PRO A 636 -18.56 -1.00 2.94
N ILE A 637 -19.48 -0.06 3.01
CA ILE A 637 -19.26 1.33 3.43
C ILE A 637 -20.36 1.72 4.39
N GLU A 638 -20.04 2.50 5.42
CA GLU A 638 -21.02 3.14 6.30
C GLU A 638 -20.88 4.67 6.17
N ALA A 639 -22.01 5.36 6.04
CA ALA A 639 -22.01 6.81 5.97
C ALA A 639 -21.65 7.42 7.32
N ALA A 640 -20.60 8.23 7.37
CA ALA A 640 -20.15 8.96 8.54
C ALA A 640 -20.09 10.46 8.24
N LEU A 641 -20.17 11.27 9.29
CA LEU A 641 -20.01 12.71 9.22
C LEU A 641 -19.10 13.16 10.37
N PRO A 642 -18.13 14.05 10.14
CA PRO A 642 -17.30 14.59 11.21
C PRO A 642 -18.13 15.27 12.31
N GLU A 643 -17.58 15.30 13.53
CA GLU A 643 -18.23 16.00 14.63
C GLU A 643 -18.48 17.48 14.28
N ASN A 644 -19.63 18.00 14.67
CA ASN A 644 -20.09 19.38 14.41
C ASN A 644 -20.45 19.69 12.95
N TYR A 645 -20.60 18.70 12.07
CA TYR A 645 -21.12 18.90 10.72
C TYR A 645 -22.59 18.50 10.67
N GLU A 646 -23.44 19.34 10.08
CA GLU A 646 -24.86 19.04 9.90
C GLU A 646 -25.13 18.24 8.63
N SER A 647 -24.29 18.43 7.63
CA SER A 647 -24.33 17.71 6.35
C SER A 647 -22.96 17.70 5.70
N GLY A 648 -22.75 16.78 4.76
CA GLY A 648 -21.52 16.69 4.01
C GLY A 648 -21.74 16.09 2.63
N LYS A 649 -20.73 16.24 1.77
CA LYS A 649 -20.69 15.64 0.43
C LYS A 649 -19.36 14.98 0.25
N ASP A 650 -19.38 13.68 0.07
CA ASP A 650 -18.19 12.89 -0.26
C ASP A 650 -18.20 12.50 -1.74
N ILE A 651 -17.02 12.40 -2.33
CA ILE A 651 -16.83 11.97 -3.70
C ILE A 651 -15.96 10.71 -3.68
N LEU A 652 -16.49 9.60 -4.21
CA LEU A 652 -15.73 8.38 -4.39
C LEU A 652 -15.04 8.40 -5.75
N LYS A 653 -13.71 8.46 -5.74
CA LYS A 653 -12.86 8.48 -6.94
C LYS A 653 -12.27 7.09 -7.14
N VAL A 654 -12.70 6.41 -8.20
CA VAL A 654 -12.28 5.03 -8.50
C VAL A 654 -11.20 5.03 -9.57
N PHE A 655 -10.10 4.36 -9.29
CA PHE A 655 -8.99 4.17 -10.21
C PHE A 655 -8.86 2.69 -10.55
N ALA A 656 -8.67 2.37 -11.82
CA ALA A 656 -8.35 1.03 -12.30
C ALA A 656 -7.21 1.08 -13.30
N THR A 657 -6.20 0.25 -13.11
CA THR A 657 -5.02 0.17 -13.98
C THR A 657 -4.66 -1.29 -14.25
N ILE A 658 -4.02 -1.55 -15.39
CA ILE A 658 -3.42 -2.87 -15.67
C ILE A 658 -2.08 -2.97 -14.94
N ASP A 659 -1.24 -1.94 -15.09
CA ASP A 659 0.02 -1.86 -14.37
C ASP A 659 -0.24 -1.51 -12.91
N GLN A 660 0.61 -2.01 -12.02
CA GLN A 660 0.54 -1.62 -10.62
C GLN A 660 0.98 -0.18 -10.43
N THR A 661 0.28 0.53 -9.57
CA THR A 661 0.66 1.86 -9.13
C THR A 661 0.02 2.16 -7.77
N SER A 662 0.46 3.22 -7.10
CA SER A 662 -0.07 3.65 -5.81
C SER A 662 -0.69 5.03 -5.95
N PHE A 663 -1.94 5.16 -5.53
CA PHE A 663 -2.65 6.45 -5.48
C PHE A 663 -2.51 7.13 -4.12
N ARG A 664 -1.80 6.52 -3.16
CA ARG A 664 -1.63 7.08 -1.81
C ARG A 664 -0.87 8.40 -1.78
N SER A 665 -0.05 8.68 -2.80
CA SER A 665 0.59 10.00 -2.95
C SER A 665 -0.42 11.15 -3.20
N LEU A 666 -1.68 10.83 -3.48
CA LEU A 666 -2.78 11.79 -3.60
C LEU A 666 -3.52 12.00 -2.28
N GLU A 667 -3.24 11.26 -1.22
CA GLU A 667 -3.89 11.45 0.08
C GLU A 667 -3.58 12.82 0.68
N LEU A 668 -4.59 13.41 1.31
CA LEU A 668 -4.50 14.67 2.03
C LEU A 668 -5.09 14.48 3.43
N PRO A 669 -4.46 15.04 4.48
CA PRO A 669 -5.05 15.02 5.82
C PRO A 669 -6.32 15.88 5.88
N VAL A 670 -7.02 15.82 6.99
CA VAL A 670 -8.07 16.79 7.31
C VAL A 670 -7.50 18.21 7.24
N LEU A 671 -8.31 19.17 6.77
CA LEU A 671 -7.91 20.57 6.68
C LEU A 671 -7.34 21.05 8.03
N ASP A 672 -6.29 21.87 7.97
CA ASP A 672 -5.55 22.43 9.12
C ASP A 672 -4.81 21.42 10.02
N GLN A 673 -4.88 20.12 9.75
CA GLN A 673 -3.93 19.18 10.35
C GLN A 673 -2.58 19.33 9.65
N GLN A 674 -1.53 19.54 10.44
CA GLN A 674 -0.19 19.81 9.92
C GLN A 674 0.31 18.62 9.09
N GLN A 675 0.40 18.82 7.77
CA GLN A 675 1.46 18.14 7.01
C GLN A 675 2.77 18.90 7.29
N PRO A 676 3.93 18.21 7.35
CA PRO A 676 5.19 18.91 7.34
C PRO A 676 5.26 19.76 6.07
N ILE A 677 5.15 21.07 6.25
CA ILE A 677 5.15 22.04 5.16
C ILE A 677 6.55 22.02 4.57
N THR A 678 6.66 21.73 3.28
CA THR A 678 7.84 22.06 2.49
C THR A 678 7.94 23.58 2.36
N THR A 679 8.35 24.27 3.43
CA THR A 679 8.68 25.69 3.37
C THR A 679 10.08 25.82 2.79
N TYR A 680 10.16 26.34 1.57
CA TYR A 680 11.41 26.73 0.93
C TYR A 680 11.98 27.96 1.61
N LYS A 681 12.88 27.79 2.60
CA LYS A 681 13.77 28.86 3.02
C LYS A 681 14.87 29.00 1.97
N LYS A 682 14.83 30.10 1.22
CA LYS A 682 15.92 30.54 0.37
C LYS A 682 17.06 30.97 1.27
N GLU A 683 18.12 30.17 1.42
CA GLU A 683 19.39 30.67 1.95
C GLU A 683 19.97 31.67 0.95
N ILE A 684 19.86 32.93 1.29
CA ILE A 684 20.64 33.99 0.64
C ILE A 684 22.08 33.79 1.11
N THR A 685 22.89 33.10 0.31
CA THR A 685 24.35 33.16 0.44
C THR A 685 24.76 34.63 0.16
N ARG A 686 25.02 35.39 1.23
CA ARG A 686 25.79 36.63 1.14
C ARG A 686 27.18 36.23 0.68
N GLY A 687 27.50 36.50 -0.57
CA GLY A 687 28.85 36.51 -1.06
C GLY A 687 29.64 37.56 -0.27
N GLY A 688 30.53 37.08 0.59
CA GLY A 688 31.55 37.88 1.20
C GLY A 688 32.59 38.24 0.14
N GLY A 689 32.55 39.45 -0.36
CA GLY A 689 33.69 40.04 -1.03
C GLY A 689 34.72 40.48 0.03
N GLY A 690 35.98 40.15 -0.16
CA GLY A 690 37.13 40.57 0.58
C GLY A 690 38.37 39.92 -0.01
#